data_675c2c9f7d546b1aa9dcd658ffd68d54
#
_entry.id   675c2c9f7d546b1aa9dcd658ffd68d54
#
_cell.length_a   1.000
_cell.length_b   1.000
_cell.length_c   1.000
_cell.angle_alpha   90.00
_cell.angle_beta   90.00
_cell.angle_gamma   90.00
#
_symmetry.space_group_name_H-M   'P 1'
#
loop_
_entity.id
_entity.type
_entity.pdbx_description
1 polymer ?
#
loop_
_entity_poly.entity_id
_entity_poly.type
_entity_poly.pdbx_seq_one_letter_code
_entity_poly.pdbx_strand_id
1 'polypeptide(L)'
;MFRFLFATAFYCVSITAYGQVDSKISSDTADIESFEEILLSSQRFQQKRKETPRQIEVVSAKRLSELQPATLGDALINTGQVFVQKSQMGGGSPVLRGFEASRVLMVIDGVRMNNATYRAGHLQDIITIDPFILDRMEVNFGAGSTLYGSDALGGVLYFKTKDATLGKFSVKPSTTVRYQSASNSVIGNVGLKVQSEKVGLLLSATRSQFGDLRSGSKNYSDWDTFGMLPRYVSQVNGRDTVLLNDDPQRQKGTGYAQTDLFAKIFTKTGKVEHMVNLQKSMSDIIPRYDRMSQFNNGKPVYGRWDYAPQNREYISYTAKAGSEDHHTRLTLAQQRIEVGRVTRNFDEVMERIQRDAVRMRTVNLDRHDQLSASFTLNSGVEMVWNAVKSLGINKNISTLAETATKARYSDSGATTQMHSVFAQGIYKMAKTGTVIQGGVRVSKYSLEALFSKANPWKLPYQSISFATTTPSYDMGLTQQLKKGLLLKASVNQAYRNPNVDDMTKVFDSKPGAKLLVPSADLKAERSTTVDLGVLWRKDRSFAIEAGVFSSAVKNLLLDQPGTLNGEDSLMYDGRLTPVYQLKNVALGEISGMYLNAKVRLVKELWFSGSLTQTQGIYRLNDAAAEQPLDHIPPVYGQASLRWNGKGWFAETQCLFNGMKKAEDYSSSGEDNQELQPIGLADINGDGKADGFNPAWQCWNIRGGYQHRSGLTATLAIENVLDLHYRYFASGMSAAGRSVNVSLAYSF
;
A
#
# COMPACT_ATOMS: atom_id res chain seq x y z
N MET A 1 22.46 11.44 26.26
CA MET A 1 21.33 10.63 26.75
C MET A 1 21.20 9.25 26.07
N PHE A 2 21.80 9.03 24.92
CA PHE A 2 21.75 7.73 24.18
C PHE A 2 22.75 6.65 24.63
N ARG A 3 23.76 6.98 25.40
CA ARG A 3 24.74 5.99 25.94
C ARG A 3 24.22 5.18 27.16
N PHE A 4 23.15 5.61 27.79
CA PHE A 4 22.59 4.94 28.99
C PHE A 4 21.56 3.86 28.68
N LEU A 5 20.89 3.91 27.54
CA LEU A 5 19.88 2.91 27.14
C LEU A 5 20.49 1.59 26.61
N PHE A 6 21.71 1.64 26.07
CA PHE A 6 22.42 0.44 25.60
C PHE A 6 23.06 -0.37 26.74
N ALA A 7 23.44 0.28 27.83
CA ALA A 7 24.02 -0.38 28.98
C ALA A 7 22.96 -1.11 29.86
N THR A 8 21.73 -0.58 29.91
CA THR A 8 20.65 -1.19 30.70
C THR A 8 20.04 -2.43 30.03
N ALA A 9 20.09 -2.53 28.71
CA ALA A 9 19.62 -3.72 27.99
C ALA A 9 20.58 -4.92 28.16
N PHE A 10 21.85 -4.67 28.40
CA PHE A 10 22.85 -5.74 28.60
C PHE A 10 22.92 -6.28 30.05
N TYR A 11 22.45 -5.52 31.03
CA TYR A 11 22.50 -5.93 32.44
C TYR A 11 21.28 -6.77 32.91
N CYS A 12 20.20 -6.81 32.13
CA CYS A 12 19.02 -7.66 32.39
C CYS A 12 19.15 -9.11 31.89
N VAL A 13 20.26 -9.49 31.26
CA VAL A 13 20.44 -10.84 30.67
C VAL A 13 21.02 -11.87 31.66
N SER A 14 21.27 -11.50 32.91
CA SER A 14 21.89 -12.40 33.91
C SER A 14 20.90 -13.06 34.86
N ILE A 15 19.63 -13.23 34.50
CA ILE A 15 18.73 -14.09 35.30
C ILE A 15 18.66 -15.46 34.62
N THR A 16 19.46 -16.37 35.09
CA THR A 16 19.45 -17.81 34.77
C THR A 16 18.09 -18.41 35.14
N ALA A 17 17.23 -18.63 34.15
CA ALA A 17 16.07 -19.49 34.30
C ALA A 17 16.40 -20.87 33.73
N TYR A 18 16.63 -21.83 34.62
CA TYR A 18 16.58 -23.25 34.31
C TYR A 18 15.12 -23.62 33.99
N GLY A 19 14.77 -23.70 32.72
CA GLY A 19 13.53 -24.27 32.23
C GLY A 19 13.85 -25.35 31.21
N GLN A 20 13.58 -26.60 31.54
CA GLN A 20 13.58 -27.69 30.59
C GLN A 20 12.54 -27.38 29.49
N VAL A 21 13.02 -27.19 28.28
CA VAL A 21 12.17 -27.02 27.11
C VAL A 21 12.07 -28.34 26.38
N ASP A 22 11.02 -29.10 26.68
CA ASP A 22 10.52 -30.13 25.74
C ASP A 22 9.78 -29.46 24.58
N SER A 23 10.49 -28.96 23.61
CA SER A 23 9.94 -28.61 22.32
C SER A 23 10.22 -29.74 21.34
N LYS A 24 9.23 -30.57 21.08
CA LYS A 24 9.18 -31.33 19.84
C LYS A 24 9.18 -30.31 18.68
N ILE A 25 10.39 -30.03 18.18
CA ILE A 25 10.57 -29.32 16.92
C ILE A 25 10.03 -30.26 15.85
N SER A 26 8.84 -29.98 15.35
CA SER A 26 8.39 -30.61 14.12
C SER A 26 9.37 -30.19 13.03
N SER A 27 10.12 -31.15 12.54
CA SER A 27 11.12 -30.96 11.51
C SER A 27 10.55 -30.28 10.26
N ASP A 28 11.12 -29.19 9.88
CA ASP A 28 11.45 -28.60 8.56
C ASP A 28 10.55 -28.85 7.32
N THR A 29 9.33 -29.33 7.46
CA THR A 29 8.37 -29.39 6.36
C THR A 29 7.29 -28.30 6.41
N ALA A 30 7.29 -27.49 7.47
CA ALA A 30 6.27 -26.44 7.69
C ALA A 30 6.44 -25.19 6.82
N ASP A 31 7.56 -25.04 6.11
CA ASP A 31 7.89 -23.83 5.36
C ASP A 31 7.38 -23.76 3.94
N ILE A 32 6.79 -24.84 3.49
CA ILE A 32 6.03 -24.85 2.26
C ILE A 32 4.58 -24.94 2.71
N GLU A 33 4.03 -23.82 3.11
CA GLU A 33 2.60 -23.68 3.27
C GLU A 33 2.00 -24.27 2.00
N SER A 34 1.36 -25.43 2.13
CA SER A 34 0.78 -26.10 0.98
C SER A 34 -0.17 -25.09 0.33
N PHE A 35 -0.03 -24.85 -0.96
CA PHE A 35 -0.91 -23.97 -1.74
C PHE A 35 -2.42 -24.24 -1.48
N GLU A 36 -2.72 -25.34 -0.82
CA GLU A 36 -4.07 -25.85 -0.59
C GLU A 36 -4.70 -25.44 0.72
N GLU A 37 -3.91 -25.30 1.78
CA GLU A 37 -4.43 -25.23 3.16
C GLU A 37 -4.42 -23.83 3.74
N ILE A 38 -3.91 -22.81 2.99
CA ILE A 38 -3.94 -21.45 3.46
C ILE A 38 -5.39 -20.99 3.57
N LEU A 39 -5.79 -20.69 4.79
CA LEU A 39 -7.06 -20.04 5.07
C LEU A 39 -6.91 -18.53 4.84
N LEU A 40 -7.58 -18.02 3.83
CA LEU A 40 -7.55 -16.62 3.44
C LEU A 40 -8.52 -15.82 4.30
N SER A 41 -8.08 -14.70 4.83
CA SER A 41 -8.90 -13.73 5.53
C SER A 41 -9.34 -12.55 4.65
N SER A 42 -8.67 -12.36 3.52
CA SER A 42 -9.02 -11.34 2.51
C SER A 42 -10.39 -11.58 1.85
N GLN A 43 -11.00 -12.73 2.08
CA GLN A 43 -12.38 -13.04 1.72
C GLN A 43 -13.39 -12.62 2.81
N ARG A 44 -12.97 -11.81 3.81
CA ARG A 44 -13.75 -11.40 4.99
C ARG A 44 -14.12 -12.56 5.92
N PHE A 45 -14.36 -13.75 5.35
CA PHE A 45 -14.57 -15.03 6.02
C PHE A 45 -13.43 -15.98 5.63
N GLN A 46 -13.09 -16.92 6.51
CA GLN A 46 -12.03 -17.86 6.21
C GLN A 46 -12.43 -18.80 5.07
N GLN A 47 -11.64 -18.81 4.00
CA GLN A 47 -11.86 -19.65 2.83
C GLN A 47 -10.53 -20.27 2.38
N LYS A 48 -10.56 -21.51 1.93
CA LYS A 48 -9.36 -22.18 1.38
C LYS A 48 -8.98 -21.56 0.03
N ARG A 49 -7.69 -21.30 -0.19
CA ARG A 49 -7.19 -20.71 -1.44
C ARG A 49 -7.66 -21.45 -2.69
N LYS A 50 -7.71 -22.82 -2.66
CA LYS A 50 -8.17 -23.63 -3.78
C LYS A 50 -9.64 -23.46 -4.16
N GLU A 51 -10.45 -22.98 -3.24
CA GLU A 51 -11.89 -22.74 -3.42
C GLU A 51 -12.17 -21.33 -3.94
N THR A 52 -11.13 -20.49 -4.02
CA THR A 52 -11.27 -19.09 -4.42
C THR A 52 -10.99 -18.94 -5.91
N PRO A 53 -11.94 -18.39 -6.69
CA PRO A 53 -11.80 -18.27 -8.15
C PRO A 53 -10.84 -17.15 -8.57
N ARG A 54 -10.34 -16.35 -7.65
CA ARG A 54 -9.45 -15.21 -7.91
C ARG A 54 -7.99 -15.54 -7.67
N GLN A 55 -7.10 -14.77 -8.28
CA GLN A 55 -5.68 -14.76 -7.94
C GLN A 55 -5.49 -14.18 -6.55
N ILE A 56 -4.72 -14.86 -5.69
CA ILE A 56 -4.36 -14.37 -4.35
C ILE A 56 -2.89 -14.68 -4.09
N GLU A 57 -2.15 -13.66 -3.65
CA GLU A 57 -0.79 -13.81 -3.14
C GLU A 57 -0.76 -13.66 -1.63
N VAL A 58 0.05 -14.48 -0.96
CA VAL A 58 0.19 -14.48 0.50
C VAL A 58 1.66 -14.38 0.89
N VAL A 59 1.99 -13.39 1.71
CA VAL A 59 3.32 -13.20 2.28
C VAL A 59 3.25 -13.42 3.78
N SER A 60 3.83 -14.52 4.26
CA SER A 60 3.83 -14.90 5.69
C SER A 60 4.78 -14.03 6.52
N ALA A 61 4.59 -14.02 7.85
CA ALA A 61 5.49 -13.36 8.80
C ALA A 61 6.95 -13.83 8.65
N LYS A 62 7.15 -15.13 8.41
CA LYS A 62 8.48 -15.69 8.15
C LYS A 62 9.09 -15.06 6.90
N ARG A 63 8.34 -15.03 5.79
CA ARG A 63 8.83 -14.42 4.54
C ARG A 63 9.12 -12.94 4.73
N LEU A 64 8.28 -12.18 5.44
CA LEU A 64 8.54 -10.78 5.79
C LEU A 64 9.84 -10.61 6.60
N SER A 65 10.11 -11.51 7.55
CA SER A 65 11.34 -11.46 8.33
C SER A 65 12.59 -11.75 7.51
N GLU A 66 12.52 -12.65 6.53
CA GLU A 66 13.62 -13.01 5.63
C GLU A 66 13.91 -11.95 4.57
N LEU A 67 12.85 -11.32 4.04
CA LEU A 67 12.97 -10.22 3.08
C LEU A 67 13.55 -8.95 3.68
N GLN A 68 13.44 -8.76 5.00
CA GLN A 68 13.91 -7.56 5.72
C GLN A 68 13.46 -6.24 5.06
N PRO A 69 12.19 -6.08 4.67
CA PRO A 69 11.77 -4.90 3.93
C PRO A 69 11.91 -3.65 4.80
N ALA A 70 12.28 -2.52 4.21
CA ALA A 70 12.28 -1.22 4.89
C ALA A 70 10.84 -0.79 5.21
N THR A 71 9.93 -0.96 4.25
CA THR A 71 8.49 -0.68 4.36
C THR A 71 7.67 -1.83 3.79
N LEU A 72 6.36 -1.83 4.05
CA LEU A 72 5.46 -2.82 3.42
C LEU A 72 5.39 -2.67 1.89
N GLY A 73 5.61 -1.47 1.36
CA GLY A 73 5.74 -1.28 -0.08
C GLY A 73 6.89 -2.11 -0.66
N ASP A 74 8.04 -2.16 0.02
CA ASP A 74 9.19 -2.99 -0.40
C ASP A 74 8.89 -4.49 -0.29
N ALA A 75 8.10 -4.91 0.71
CA ALA A 75 7.66 -6.29 0.82
C ALA A 75 6.78 -6.70 -0.37
N LEU A 76 5.87 -5.84 -0.81
CA LEU A 76 5.00 -6.06 -1.97
C LEU A 76 5.80 -6.17 -3.27
N ILE A 77 6.77 -5.28 -3.50
CA ILE A 77 7.68 -5.32 -4.66
C ILE A 77 8.39 -6.67 -4.75
N ASN A 78 8.89 -7.18 -3.64
CA ASN A 78 9.62 -8.45 -3.59
C ASN A 78 8.77 -9.68 -3.92
N THR A 79 7.42 -9.57 -3.99
CA THR A 79 6.57 -10.65 -4.50
C THR A 79 6.68 -10.80 -6.01
N GLY A 80 7.08 -9.76 -6.74
CA GLY A 80 7.06 -9.69 -8.19
C GLY A 80 5.65 -9.72 -8.81
N GLN A 81 4.60 -9.61 -7.99
CA GLN A 81 3.20 -9.62 -8.43
C GLN A 81 2.49 -8.29 -8.21
N VAL A 82 3.07 -7.42 -7.39
CA VAL A 82 2.56 -6.08 -7.09
C VAL A 82 3.59 -5.04 -7.50
N PHE A 83 3.18 -4.12 -8.35
CA PHE A 83 3.99 -2.95 -8.67
C PHE A 83 3.78 -1.89 -7.58
N VAL A 84 4.84 -1.15 -7.21
CA VAL A 84 4.74 -0.07 -6.23
C VAL A 84 5.52 1.13 -6.71
N GLN A 85 4.84 2.26 -6.81
CA GLN A 85 5.41 3.55 -7.15
C GLN A 85 5.89 4.28 -5.89
N LYS A 86 7.01 5.01 -5.97
CA LYS A 86 7.56 5.80 -4.86
C LYS A 86 7.99 7.20 -5.29
N SER A 87 7.57 8.22 -4.56
CA SER A 87 8.02 9.62 -4.72
C SER A 87 8.94 10.09 -3.60
N GLN A 88 8.92 9.38 -2.49
CA GLN A 88 9.76 9.55 -1.31
C GLN A 88 9.96 8.20 -0.64
N MET A 89 10.95 8.10 0.25
CA MET A 89 11.25 6.85 0.95
C MET A 89 10.11 6.45 1.89
N GLY A 90 9.53 7.41 2.61
CA GLY A 90 8.36 7.22 3.47
C GLY A 90 7.05 7.23 2.70
N GLY A 91 6.88 6.33 1.75
CA GLY A 91 5.66 6.19 0.97
C GLY A 91 5.69 5.00 0.03
N GLY A 92 4.59 4.78 -0.66
CA GLY A 92 4.45 3.75 -1.68
C GLY A 92 3.00 3.60 -2.10
N SER A 93 2.75 3.61 -3.42
CA SER A 93 1.44 3.38 -4.01
C SER A 93 1.43 1.99 -4.66
N PRO A 94 0.80 0.99 -4.04
CA PRO A 94 0.61 -0.30 -4.70
C PRO A 94 -0.34 -0.18 -5.89
N VAL A 95 0.07 -0.78 -7.00
CA VAL A 95 -0.73 -0.91 -8.22
C VAL A 95 -1.16 -2.36 -8.37
N LEU A 96 -2.45 -2.60 -8.39
CA LEU A 96 -3.04 -3.91 -8.62
C LEU A 96 -3.80 -3.90 -9.95
N ARG A 97 -3.29 -4.66 -10.93
CA ARG A 97 -3.93 -4.75 -12.26
C ARG A 97 -4.20 -3.39 -12.91
N GLY A 98 -3.25 -2.44 -12.80
CA GLY A 98 -3.38 -1.10 -13.35
C GLY A 98 -4.26 -0.14 -12.54
N PHE A 99 -4.85 -0.59 -11.44
CA PHE A 99 -5.53 0.28 -10.48
C PHE A 99 -4.59 0.63 -9.34
N GLU A 100 -4.63 1.88 -8.89
CA GLU A 100 -3.81 2.37 -7.80
C GLU A 100 -4.61 3.14 -6.76
N ALA A 101 -3.93 3.45 -5.67
CA ALA A 101 -4.32 4.44 -4.69
C ALA A 101 -5.77 4.26 -4.20
N SER A 102 -6.66 5.22 -4.45
CA SER A 102 -8.05 5.17 -4.01
C SER A 102 -8.90 4.08 -4.69
N ARG A 103 -8.35 3.38 -5.70
CA ARG A 103 -8.98 2.25 -6.39
C ARG A 103 -8.48 0.89 -5.89
N VAL A 104 -7.56 0.88 -4.90
CA VAL A 104 -7.08 -0.29 -4.17
C VAL A 104 -7.45 -0.15 -2.71
N LEU A 105 -8.14 -1.13 -2.16
CA LEU A 105 -8.58 -1.10 -0.77
C LEU A 105 -7.55 -1.75 0.15
N MET A 106 -7.15 -1.03 1.19
CA MET A 106 -6.36 -1.58 2.30
C MET A 106 -7.27 -1.95 3.48
N VAL A 107 -7.05 -3.13 4.06
CA VAL A 107 -7.83 -3.69 5.17
C VAL A 107 -6.88 -4.25 6.22
N ILE A 108 -7.09 -3.91 7.50
CA ILE A 108 -6.35 -4.49 8.62
C ILE A 108 -7.29 -5.20 9.58
N ASP A 109 -7.08 -6.48 9.82
CA ASP A 109 -7.94 -7.34 10.66
C ASP A 109 -9.46 -7.19 10.38
N GLY A 110 -9.82 -7.03 9.10
CA GLY A 110 -11.22 -6.88 8.65
C GLY A 110 -11.77 -5.46 8.68
N VAL A 111 -10.98 -4.46 9.10
CA VAL A 111 -11.35 -3.04 9.12
C VAL A 111 -10.66 -2.30 7.97
N ARG A 112 -11.43 -1.59 7.15
CA ARG A 112 -10.88 -0.78 6.05
C ARG A 112 -10.01 0.36 6.56
N MET A 113 -8.98 0.70 5.80
CA MET A 113 -8.08 1.82 6.07
C MET A 113 -8.37 3.05 5.19
N ASN A 114 -8.88 2.83 3.97
CA ASN A 114 -9.22 3.93 3.06
C ASN A 114 -10.25 4.85 3.73
N ASN A 115 -9.87 6.08 3.97
CA ASN A 115 -10.67 7.10 4.63
C ASN A 115 -11.21 8.14 3.64
N ALA A 116 -11.96 9.13 4.11
CA ALA A 116 -12.62 10.13 3.26
C ALA A 116 -11.66 11.06 2.48
N THR A 117 -10.39 11.13 2.84
CA THR A 117 -9.36 11.91 2.12
C THR A 117 -8.35 11.02 1.38
N TYR A 118 -8.69 9.74 1.18
CA TYR A 118 -7.84 8.79 0.48
C TYR A 118 -7.81 9.13 -1.00
N ARG A 119 -6.68 9.60 -1.49
CA ARG A 119 -6.54 10.26 -2.78
C ARG A 119 -6.09 9.31 -3.88
N ALA A 120 -6.23 9.73 -5.12
CA ALA A 120 -5.49 9.19 -6.25
C ALA A 120 -4.02 9.62 -6.18
N GLY A 121 -3.11 8.85 -6.77
CA GLY A 121 -1.67 9.12 -6.81
C GLY A 121 -0.92 8.72 -5.53
N HIS A 122 0.25 9.25 -5.35
CA HIS A 122 1.26 8.83 -4.38
C HIS A 122 0.78 8.77 -2.93
N LEU A 123 0.62 7.57 -2.38
CA LEU A 123 0.15 7.32 -1.02
C LEU A 123 1.30 7.13 -0.03
N GLN A 124 1.07 7.57 1.20
CA GLN A 124 1.97 7.36 2.32
C GLN A 124 1.42 6.37 3.35
N ASP A 125 0.13 6.08 3.31
CA ASP A 125 -0.57 5.36 4.39
C ASP A 125 -0.05 3.94 4.63
N ILE A 126 0.52 3.29 3.61
CA ILE A 126 1.09 1.95 3.73
C ILE A 126 2.24 1.87 4.75
N ILE A 127 2.96 2.97 4.99
CA ILE A 127 4.04 3.00 6.00
C ILE A 127 3.51 2.97 7.43
N THR A 128 2.23 3.32 7.64
CA THR A 128 1.61 3.32 8.98
C THR A 128 1.28 1.94 9.52
N ILE A 129 1.65 0.88 8.80
CA ILE A 129 1.51 -0.50 9.22
C ILE A 129 2.92 -1.08 9.44
N ASP A 130 3.22 -1.42 10.67
CA ASP A 130 4.49 -2.03 11.05
C ASP A 130 4.59 -3.49 10.53
N PRO A 131 5.59 -3.86 9.72
CA PRO A 131 5.79 -5.24 9.28
C PRO A 131 5.98 -6.25 10.42
N PHE A 132 6.49 -5.81 11.59
CA PHE A 132 6.75 -6.70 12.73
C PHE A 132 5.49 -7.21 13.43
N ILE A 133 4.36 -6.51 13.31
CA ILE A 133 3.11 -6.94 13.93
C ILE A 133 2.31 -7.91 13.05
N LEU A 134 2.68 -8.08 11.78
CA LEU A 134 1.92 -8.90 10.84
C LEU A 134 2.19 -10.41 11.03
N ASP A 135 1.11 -11.18 11.02
CA ASP A 135 1.11 -12.62 10.81
C ASP A 135 1.28 -12.94 9.32
N ARG A 136 0.56 -12.23 8.48
CA ARG A 136 0.67 -12.30 7.02
C ARG A 136 0.05 -11.09 6.34
N MET A 137 0.40 -10.93 5.09
CA MET A 137 -0.20 -10.02 4.14
C MET A 137 -0.81 -10.84 3.01
N GLU A 138 -2.05 -10.53 2.62
CA GLU A 138 -2.76 -11.16 1.53
C GLU A 138 -3.11 -10.12 0.46
N VAL A 139 -2.77 -10.39 -0.79
CA VAL A 139 -3.13 -9.55 -1.94
C VAL A 139 -4.21 -10.29 -2.72
N ASN A 140 -5.43 -9.80 -2.67
CA ASN A 140 -6.55 -10.32 -3.44
C ASN A 140 -6.73 -9.46 -4.69
N PHE A 141 -6.36 -9.99 -5.85
CA PHE A 141 -6.42 -9.28 -7.12
C PHE A 141 -7.83 -9.29 -7.71
N GLY A 142 -8.20 -8.18 -8.37
CA GLY A 142 -9.50 -8.00 -9.01
C GLY A 142 -10.57 -7.46 -8.06
N ALA A 143 -11.71 -7.15 -8.61
CA ALA A 143 -12.81 -6.46 -7.95
C ALA A 143 -13.28 -7.13 -6.64
N GLY A 144 -13.20 -6.40 -5.52
CA GLY A 144 -13.51 -6.89 -4.17
C GLY A 144 -14.72 -6.23 -3.50
N SER A 145 -15.49 -5.43 -4.23
CA SER A 145 -16.53 -4.57 -3.63
C SER A 145 -17.71 -5.31 -3.02
N THR A 146 -17.99 -6.54 -3.42
CA THR A 146 -19.09 -7.33 -2.82
C THR A 146 -18.86 -7.55 -1.34
N LEU A 147 -17.64 -7.87 -0.92
CA LEU A 147 -17.33 -8.12 0.50
C LEU A 147 -16.92 -6.85 1.25
N TYR A 148 -16.27 -5.90 0.57
CA TYR A 148 -15.63 -4.76 1.23
C TYR A 148 -16.17 -3.38 0.80
N GLY A 149 -17.10 -3.30 -0.17
CA GLY A 149 -17.69 -2.04 -0.62
C GLY A 149 -16.80 -1.21 -1.52
N SER A 150 -16.92 0.12 -1.41
CA SER A 150 -16.18 1.10 -2.23
C SER A 150 -14.66 0.89 -2.21
N ASP A 151 -13.97 1.35 -3.26
CA ASP A 151 -12.51 1.47 -3.39
C ASP A 151 -11.77 0.16 -3.77
N ALA A 152 -12.46 -0.96 -3.91
CA ALA A 152 -11.86 -2.24 -4.25
C ALA A 152 -11.99 -2.58 -5.75
N LEU A 153 -11.62 -1.65 -6.65
CA LEU A 153 -11.68 -1.87 -8.09
C LEU A 153 -10.54 -2.79 -8.56
N GLY A 154 -9.32 -2.48 -8.17
CA GLY A 154 -8.12 -3.26 -8.51
C GLY A 154 -7.89 -4.46 -7.61
N GLY A 155 -8.35 -4.38 -6.37
CA GLY A 155 -8.19 -5.45 -5.40
C GLY A 155 -8.19 -4.99 -3.95
N VAL A 156 -7.86 -5.95 -3.08
CA VAL A 156 -7.79 -5.75 -1.63
C VAL A 156 -6.40 -6.18 -1.13
N LEU A 157 -5.73 -5.27 -0.44
CA LEU A 157 -4.54 -5.55 0.37
C LEU A 157 -4.99 -5.80 1.80
N TYR A 158 -4.90 -7.05 2.24
CA TYR A 158 -5.34 -7.44 3.57
C TYR A 158 -4.13 -7.72 4.48
N PHE A 159 -4.10 -7.05 5.62
CA PHE A 159 -3.06 -7.17 6.62
C PHE A 159 -3.63 -7.88 7.84
N LYS A 160 -3.20 -9.12 8.07
CA LYS A 160 -3.54 -9.87 9.28
C LYS A 160 -2.45 -9.63 10.32
N THR A 161 -2.81 -9.07 11.47
CA THR A 161 -1.87 -8.93 12.59
C THR A 161 -1.78 -10.24 13.39
N LYS A 162 -0.64 -10.45 14.06
CA LYS A 162 -0.42 -11.58 14.96
C LYS A 162 -1.50 -11.65 16.02
N ASP A 163 -1.89 -12.86 16.42
CA ASP A 163 -2.93 -13.06 17.42
C ASP A 163 -2.34 -13.33 18.81
N ALA A 164 -2.93 -12.70 19.83
CA ALA A 164 -2.76 -13.09 21.21
C ALA A 164 -3.52 -14.40 21.45
N THR A 165 -2.97 -15.31 22.21
CA THR A 165 -3.53 -16.67 22.40
C THR A 165 -3.65 -17.01 23.88
N LEU A 166 -4.63 -17.84 24.24
CA LEU A 166 -4.74 -18.44 25.57
C LEU A 166 -3.91 -19.73 25.66
N GLY A 167 -3.51 -20.12 26.85
CA GLY A 167 -2.77 -21.36 27.08
C GLY A 167 -2.13 -21.39 28.46
N LYS A 168 -1.24 -22.34 28.71
CA LYS A 168 -0.42 -22.38 29.93
C LYS A 168 0.35 -21.05 30.06
N PHE A 169 0.52 -20.60 31.30
CA PHE A 169 1.24 -19.35 31.54
C PHE A 169 2.62 -19.37 30.90
N SER A 170 2.89 -18.39 30.10
CA SER A 170 4.22 -18.16 29.52
C SER A 170 4.42 -16.69 29.16
N VAL A 171 5.66 -16.26 29.28
CA VAL A 171 6.10 -14.91 28.92
C VAL A 171 7.24 -15.07 27.91
N LYS A 172 7.05 -14.58 26.69
CA LYS A 172 8.01 -14.71 25.59
C LYS A 172 8.38 -13.33 25.05
N PRO A 173 9.47 -12.73 25.53
CA PRO A 173 10.01 -11.53 24.94
C PRO A 173 10.68 -11.85 23.60
N SER A 174 10.78 -10.85 22.76
CA SER A 174 11.51 -10.91 21.49
C SER A 174 12.17 -9.58 21.17
N THR A 175 13.27 -9.62 20.46
CA THR A 175 13.95 -8.41 19.98
C THR A 175 14.47 -8.65 18.57
N THR A 176 14.48 -7.59 17.76
CA THR A 176 15.07 -7.61 16.43
C THR A 176 15.80 -6.30 16.19
N VAL A 177 16.99 -6.38 15.64
CA VAL A 177 17.74 -5.24 15.14
C VAL A 177 18.10 -5.49 13.68
N ARG A 178 17.87 -4.49 12.81
CA ARG A 178 18.22 -4.53 11.39
C ARG A 178 19.06 -3.31 11.02
N TYR A 179 20.00 -3.53 10.12
CA TYR A 179 20.79 -2.49 9.48
C TYR A 179 20.74 -2.64 7.97
N GLN A 180 20.63 -1.53 7.24
CA GLN A 180 20.64 -1.49 5.77
C GLN A 180 21.61 -0.41 5.30
N SER A 181 22.64 -0.80 4.57
CA SER A 181 23.75 0.11 4.24
C SER A 181 23.41 1.18 3.20
N ALA A 182 22.53 0.91 2.22
CA ALA A 182 22.20 1.88 1.16
C ALA A 182 21.57 3.16 1.69
N SER A 183 20.85 3.09 2.83
CA SER A 183 20.22 4.23 3.49
C SER A 183 20.75 4.46 4.91
N ASN A 184 21.80 3.77 5.34
CA ASN A 184 22.27 3.80 6.72
C ASN A 184 21.13 3.65 7.72
N SER A 185 20.16 2.79 7.40
CA SER A 185 18.96 2.63 8.21
C SER A 185 19.21 1.68 9.38
N VAL A 186 18.66 2.04 10.54
CA VAL A 186 18.62 1.19 11.72
C VAL A 186 17.17 1.02 12.15
N ILE A 187 16.74 -0.23 12.29
CA ILE A 187 15.39 -0.58 12.74
C ILE A 187 15.51 -1.48 13.96
N GLY A 188 14.93 -1.06 15.07
CA GLY A 188 14.85 -1.82 16.30
C GLY A 188 13.40 -2.16 16.65
N ASN A 189 13.12 -3.42 16.95
CA ASN A 189 11.83 -3.89 17.44
C ASN A 189 12.00 -4.64 18.74
N VAL A 190 11.10 -4.40 19.68
CA VAL A 190 10.93 -5.20 20.90
C VAL A 190 9.50 -5.68 20.98
N GLY A 191 9.33 -6.96 21.32
CA GLY A 191 8.03 -7.59 21.41
C GLY A 191 7.89 -8.37 22.72
N LEU A 192 6.66 -8.52 23.19
CA LEU A 192 6.32 -9.34 24.35
C LEU A 192 5.02 -10.10 24.07
N LYS A 193 5.08 -11.42 24.16
CA LYS A 193 3.91 -12.29 24.15
C LYS A 193 3.72 -12.88 25.53
N VAL A 194 2.58 -12.57 26.15
CA VAL A 194 2.14 -13.18 27.41
C VAL A 194 0.88 -13.98 27.14
N GLN A 195 0.83 -15.18 27.64
CA GLN A 195 -0.39 -15.99 27.60
C GLN A 195 -0.65 -16.63 28.96
N SER A 196 -1.92 -16.75 29.27
CA SER A 196 -2.45 -17.50 30.41
C SER A 196 -3.73 -18.22 29.98
N GLU A 197 -4.33 -19.01 30.83
CA GLU A 197 -5.62 -19.67 30.53
C GLU A 197 -6.77 -18.67 30.30
N LYS A 198 -6.68 -17.45 30.84
CA LYS A 198 -7.75 -16.46 30.81
C LYS A 198 -7.46 -15.28 29.88
N VAL A 199 -6.19 -14.88 29.73
CA VAL A 199 -5.81 -13.69 28.98
C VAL A 199 -4.56 -13.97 28.15
N GLY A 200 -4.62 -13.59 26.89
CA GLY A 200 -3.47 -13.48 26.00
C GLY A 200 -3.16 -12.00 25.73
N LEU A 201 -1.88 -11.63 25.70
CA LEU A 201 -1.40 -10.28 25.43
C LEU A 201 -0.23 -10.33 24.45
N LEU A 202 -0.28 -9.45 23.45
CA LEU A 202 0.83 -9.12 22.57
C LEU A 202 1.14 -7.65 22.67
N LEU A 203 2.42 -7.31 22.85
CA LEU A 203 2.93 -5.95 22.77
C LEU A 203 4.05 -5.91 21.75
N SER A 204 4.17 -4.82 21.00
CA SER A 204 5.30 -4.55 20.12
C SER A 204 5.58 -3.05 20.07
N ALA A 205 6.86 -2.69 20.05
CA ALA A 205 7.32 -1.33 19.81
C ALA A 205 8.47 -1.37 18.81
N THR A 206 8.36 -0.56 17.75
CA THR A 206 9.35 -0.46 16.68
C THR A 206 9.81 0.98 16.55
N ARG A 207 11.12 1.21 16.48
CA ARG A 207 11.71 2.47 16.04
C ARG A 207 12.51 2.21 14.79
N SER A 208 12.16 2.94 13.72
CA SER A 208 12.86 2.92 12.44
C SER A 208 13.50 4.28 12.21
N GLN A 209 14.77 4.28 11.85
CA GLN A 209 15.51 5.48 11.48
C GLN A 209 16.15 5.23 10.12
N PHE A 210 15.73 5.98 9.13
CA PHE A 210 16.20 5.91 7.76
C PHE A 210 17.05 7.13 7.46
N GLY A 211 18.27 6.92 6.99
CA GLY A 211 19.10 7.99 6.41
C GLY A 211 18.81 8.18 4.91
N ASP A 212 19.54 9.08 4.28
CA ASP A 212 19.40 9.36 2.86
C ASP A 212 19.77 8.16 1.99
N LEU A 213 18.88 7.78 1.08
CA LEU A 213 19.03 6.63 0.21
C LEU A 213 20.11 6.90 -0.86
N ARG A 214 21.05 5.98 -1.00
CA ARG A 214 22.02 5.97 -2.10
C ARG A 214 21.52 5.06 -3.22
N SER A 215 21.43 5.60 -4.43
CA SER A 215 21.14 4.84 -5.66
C SER A 215 22.35 4.06 -6.15
N GLY A 216 22.15 3.19 -7.16
CA GLY A 216 23.27 2.45 -7.76
C GLY A 216 24.24 3.33 -8.53
N SER A 217 25.48 2.83 -8.70
CA SER A 217 26.56 3.55 -9.39
C SER A 217 26.69 3.19 -10.88
N LYS A 218 26.08 2.08 -11.30
CA LYS A 218 26.17 1.61 -12.68
C LYS A 218 24.89 1.94 -13.43
N ASN A 219 24.98 2.83 -14.40
CA ASN A 219 23.89 3.12 -15.31
C ASN A 219 23.64 1.93 -16.25
N TYR A 220 22.36 1.67 -16.52
CA TYR A 220 21.93 0.62 -17.45
C TYR A 220 21.90 1.07 -18.91
N SER A 221 22.02 2.38 -19.14
CA SER A 221 22.03 3.02 -20.46
C SER A 221 23.06 4.12 -20.52
N ASP A 222 23.31 4.67 -21.70
CA ASP A 222 24.21 5.80 -21.97
C ASP A 222 23.79 7.13 -21.32
N TRP A 223 22.86 7.11 -20.38
CA TRP A 223 22.33 8.29 -19.67
C TRP A 223 23.04 8.49 -18.33
N ASP A 224 24.28 8.91 -18.36
CA ASP A 224 25.17 9.01 -17.19
C ASP A 224 24.68 9.89 -16.06
N THR A 225 23.82 10.86 -16.34
CA THR A 225 23.27 11.81 -15.33
C THR A 225 21.87 11.47 -14.85
N PHE A 226 21.21 10.46 -15.42
CA PHE A 226 19.86 10.08 -15.06
C PHE A 226 19.74 9.74 -13.58
N GLY A 227 18.82 10.43 -12.89
CA GLY A 227 18.52 10.18 -11.47
C GLY A 227 19.60 10.62 -10.49
N MET A 228 20.70 11.25 -10.95
CA MET A 228 21.71 11.84 -10.09
C MET A 228 21.24 13.17 -9.49
N LEU A 229 21.66 13.46 -8.26
CA LEU A 229 21.38 14.71 -7.56
C LEU A 229 22.69 15.48 -7.31
N PRO A 230 23.22 16.25 -8.29
CA PRO A 230 24.48 16.97 -8.12
C PRO A 230 24.41 18.15 -7.14
N ARG A 231 23.22 18.67 -6.91
CA ARG A 231 22.94 19.80 -6.01
C ARG A 231 21.65 19.55 -5.24
N TYR A 232 21.58 20.08 -4.03
CA TYR A 232 20.37 20.01 -3.21
C TYR A 232 20.18 21.28 -2.41
N VAL A 233 18.94 21.51 -1.93
CA VAL A 233 18.60 22.66 -1.08
C VAL A 233 18.73 22.27 0.38
N SER A 234 19.35 23.15 1.16
CA SER A 234 19.41 23.05 2.62
C SER A 234 19.31 24.45 3.23
N GLN A 235 18.89 24.52 4.49
CA GLN A 235 18.95 25.77 5.25
C GLN A 235 20.31 25.91 5.94
N VAL A 236 21.02 26.98 5.60
CA VAL A 236 22.27 27.37 6.25
C VAL A 236 22.08 28.73 6.88
N ASN A 237 22.26 28.84 8.20
CA ASN A 237 22.04 30.07 8.97
C ASN A 237 20.65 30.72 8.71
N GLY A 238 19.59 29.86 8.60
CA GLY A 238 18.23 30.33 8.39
C GLY A 238 17.89 30.76 6.96
N ARG A 239 18.82 30.62 6.00
CA ARG A 239 18.59 30.93 4.59
C ARG A 239 18.68 29.68 3.72
N ASP A 240 17.84 29.60 2.69
CA ASP A 240 17.91 28.55 1.71
C ASP A 240 19.21 28.68 0.91
N THR A 241 19.94 27.58 0.84
CA THR A 241 21.24 27.53 0.17
C THR A 241 21.30 26.30 -0.72
N VAL A 242 21.76 26.50 -1.95
CA VAL A 242 22.05 25.39 -2.86
C VAL A 242 23.44 24.87 -2.57
N LEU A 243 23.54 23.64 -2.12
CA LEU A 243 24.78 22.97 -1.81
C LEU A 243 25.13 21.97 -2.91
N LEU A 244 26.43 21.79 -3.16
CA LEU A 244 26.94 20.69 -3.98
C LEU A 244 26.77 19.39 -3.20
N ASN A 245 26.41 18.33 -3.90
CA ASN A 245 26.31 17.01 -3.32
C ASN A 245 27.61 16.23 -3.60
N ASP A 246 28.36 15.92 -2.56
CA ASP A 246 29.63 15.19 -2.64
C ASP A 246 29.44 13.77 -3.20
N ASP A 247 28.25 13.20 -3.07
CA ASP A 247 27.87 11.91 -3.63
C ASP A 247 26.54 12.09 -4.41
N PRO A 248 26.58 12.40 -5.72
CA PRO A 248 25.36 12.64 -6.52
C PRO A 248 24.37 11.47 -6.57
N GLN A 249 24.82 10.25 -6.22
CA GLN A 249 23.96 9.07 -6.09
C GLN A 249 23.19 9.06 -4.77
N ARG A 250 23.64 9.81 -3.76
CA ARG A 250 22.91 9.95 -2.48
C ARG A 250 21.79 10.97 -2.64
N GLN A 251 20.58 10.47 -2.57
CA GLN A 251 19.35 11.23 -2.72
C GLN A 251 19.06 11.98 -1.41
N LYS A 252 19.72 13.14 -1.24
CA LYS A 252 19.62 14.02 -0.06
C LYS A 252 18.17 14.44 0.18
N GLY A 253 17.72 14.33 1.43
CA GLY A 253 16.35 14.62 1.82
C GLY A 253 15.38 13.45 1.59
N THR A 254 15.85 12.20 1.57
CA THR A 254 14.97 11.02 1.57
C THR A 254 14.82 10.39 2.95
N GLY A 255 15.72 10.71 3.89
CA GLY A 255 15.73 10.14 5.23
C GLY A 255 14.53 10.61 6.08
N TYR A 256 14.03 9.73 6.95
CA TYR A 256 13.00 10.04 7.95
C TYR A 256 13.06 9.03 9.10
N ALA A 257 12.27 9.27 10.15
CA ALA A 257 12.15 8.30 11.23
C ALA A 257 10.69 8.08 11.62
N GLN A 258 10.40 6.89 12.18
CA GLN A 258 9.06 6.45 12.52
C GLN A 258 9.06 5.63 13.80
N THR A 259 8.01 5.76 14.61
CA THR A 259 7.75 4.92 15.78
C THR A 259 6.40 4.28 15.64
N ASP A 260 6.36 2.96 15.84
CA ASP A 260 5.14 2.16 15.78
C ASP A 260 4.95 1.42 17.10
N LEU A 261 3.73 1.50 17.64
CA LEU A 261 3.32 0.83 18.86
C LEU A 261 2.12 -0.07 18.56
N PHE A 262 2.13 -1.25 19.14
CA PHE A 262 1.07 -2.24 18.98
C PHE A 262 0.77 -2.94 20.30
N ALA A 263 -0.52 -3.13 20.58
CA ALA A 263 -1.00 -3.98 21.64
C ALA A 263 -2.24 -4.76 21.20
N LYS A 264 -2.27 -6.05 21.49
CA LYS A 264 -3.45 -6.90 21.24
C LYS A 264 -3.74 -7.73 22.49
N ILE A 265 -4.99 -7.70 22.95
CA ILE A 265 -5.49 -8.43 24.11
C ILE A 265 -6.55 -9.40 23.62
N PHE A 266 -6.48 -10.63 24.09
CA PHE A 266 -7.46 -11.67 23.79
C PHE A 266 -7.92 -12.33 25.09
N THR A 267 -9.23 -12.53 25.23
CA THR A 267 -9.85 -13.28 26.33
C THR A 267 -11.08 -14.01 25.84
N LYS A 268 -11.55 -14.98 26.59
CA LYS A 268 -12.77 -15.75 26.30
C LYS A 268 -13.67 -15.81 27.53
N THR A 269 -14.93 -15.46 27.35
CA THR A 269 -15.97 -15.53 28.37
C THR A 269 -17.08 -16.45 27.89
N GLY A 270 -17.17 -17.65 28.45
CA GLY A 270 -18.06 -18.69 27.98
C GLY A 270 -17.77 -19.05 26.51
N LYS A 271 -18.74 -18.83 25.61
CA LYS A 271 -18.61 -19.09 24.16
C LYS A 271 -18.22 -17.86 23.35
N VAL A 272 -17.96 -16.72 24.00
CA VAL A 272 -17.62 -15.47 23.33
C VAL A 272 -16.14 -15.19 23.45
N GLU A 273 -15.49 -15.00 22.32
CA GLU A 273 -14.10 -14.55 22.20
C GLU A 273 -14.08 -13.03 22.08
N HIS A 274 -13.23 -12.39 22.85
CA HIS A 274 -13.07 -10.93 22.89
C HIS A 274 -11.65 -10.57 22.53
N MET A 275 -11.49 -9.62 21.62
CA MET A 275 -10.18 -9.14 21.18
C MET A 275 -10.19 -7.61 21.10
N VAL A 276 -9.19 -6.99 21.72
CA VAL A 276 -8.89 -5.56 21.58
C VAL A 276 -7.57 -5.43 20.83
N ASN A 277 -7.54 -4.55 19.83
CA ASN A 277 -6.34 -4.26 19.04
C ASN A 277 -6.09 -2.75 19.05
N LEU A 278 -4.90 -2.36 19.46
CA LEU A 278 -4.45 -0.98 19.57
C LEU A 278 -3.21 -0.81 18.70
N GLN A 279 -3.19 0.23 17.86
CA GLN A 279 -2.02 0.56 17.04
C GLN A 279 -1.82 2.08 17.04
N LYS A 280 -0.57 2.50 17.07
CA LYS A 280 -0.18 3.88 16.89
C LYS A 280 1.08 3.94 16.03
N SER A 281 1.01 4.67 14.94
CA SER A 281 2.14 4.97 14.04
C SER A 281 2.36 6.47 14.02
N MET A 282 3.59 6.89 14.22
CA MET A 282 4.01 8.30 14.25
C MET A 282 5.28 8.45 13.45
N SER A 283 5.24 9.29 12.41
CA SER A 283 6.44 9.65 11.67
C SER A 283 6.99 11.00 12.13
N ASP A 284 8.29 11.15 12.03
CA ASP A 284 8.93 12.46 12.00
C ASP A 284 8.62 13.15 10.65
N ILE A 285 9.33 14.20 10.29
CA ILE A 285 9.22 14.85 8.98
C ILE A 285 9.60 13.85 7.88
N ILE A 286 8.74 13.72 6.87
CA ILE A 286 8.99 12.92 5.67
C ILE A 286 9.18 13.89 4.50
N PRO A 287 10.42 14.17 4.07
CA PRO A 287 10.66 15.07 2.95
C PRO A 287 10.11 14.47 1.64
N ARG A 288 9.57 15.31 0.80
CA ARG A 288 9.10 14.94 -0.51
C ARG A 288 10.20 15.13 -1.54
N TYR A 289 11.02 14.11 -1.69
CA TYR A 289 12.23 14.13 -2.51
C TYR A 289 11.97 14.53 -3.97
N ASP A 290 10.91 14.00 -4.61
CA ASP A 290 10.57 14.31 -6.00
C ASP A 290 10.26 15.80 -6.25
N ARG A 291 9.92 16.55 -5.20
CA ARG A 291 9.69 18.00 -5.26
C ARG A 291 10.93 18.78 -4.89
N MET A 292 11.65 18.33 -3.86
CA MET A 292 12.87 18.99 -3.40
C MET A 292 14.03 18.91 -4.42
N SER A 293 13.99 17.91 -5.32
CA SER A 293 14.96 17.76 -6.41
C SER A 293 14.65 18.58 -7.66
N GLN A 294 13.55 19.36 -7.68
CA GLN A 294 13.15 20.14 -8.86
C GLN A 294 13.88 21.47 -8.95
N PHE A 295 14.44 21.71 -10.13
CA PHE A 295 15.06 22.99 -10.51
C PHE A 295 14.36 23.52 -11.78
N ASN A 296 14.12 24.82 -11.81
CA ASN A 296 13.62 25.52 -13.00
C ASN A 296 14.60 26.62 -13.38
N ASN A 297 15.12 26.59 -14.61
CA ASN A 297 16.16 27.52 -15.09
C ASN A 297 17.35 27.63 -14.11
N GLY A 298 17.81 26.50 -13.58
CA GLY A 298 18.94 26.43 -12.66
C GLY A 298 18.66 26.88 -11.22
N LYS A 299 17.45 27.35 -10.90
CA LYS A 299 17.01 27.73 -9.54
C LYS A 299 16.13 26.64 -8.94
N PRO A 300 16.27 26.31 -7.65
CA PRO A 300 15.33 25.41 -6.97
C PRO A 300 13.91 25.94 -7.00
N VAL A 301 12.93 25.06 -7.08
CA VAL A 301 11.51 25.43 -6.98
C VAL A 301 11.10 25.62 -5.53
N TYR A 302 11.53 24.71 -4.66
CA TYR A 302 11.14 24.68 -3.25
C TYR A 302 12.34 24.85 -2.32
N GLY A 303 12.16 25.63 -1.25
CA GLY A 303 13.02 25.65 -0.08
C GLY A 303 12.64 24.57 0.93
N ARG A 304 11.35 24.14 0.91
CA ARG A 304 10.82 23.06 1.75
C ARG A 304 9.59 22.41 1.13
N TRP A 305 9.54 21.09 1.17
CA TRP A 305 8.32 20.35 0.87
C TRP A 305 8.33 19.04 1.66
N ASP A 306 7.46 18.92 2.68
CA ASP A 306 7.43 17.77 3.61
C ASP A 306 6.01 17.29 3.88
N TYR A 307 5.88 16.03 4.26
CA TYR A 307 4.76 15.53 5.05
C TYR A 307 5.12 15.60 6.53
N ALA A 308 4.34 16.35 7.33
CA ALA A 308 4.56 16.55 8.76
C ALA A 308 3.29 17.08 9.46
N PRO A 309 2.61 16.28 10.32
CA PRO A 309 2.87 14.87 10.60
C PRO A 309 2.28 13.90 9.56
N GLN A 310 2.66 12.62 9.69
CA GLN A 310 1.97 11.49 9.09
C GLN A 310 1.71 10.47 10.21
N ASN A 311 0.53 10.56 10.86
CA ASN A 311 0.21 9.80 12.05
C ASN A 311 -1.07 8.99 11.85
N ARG A 312 -1.13 7.80 12.47
CA ARG A 312 -2.31 6.97 12.53
C ARG A 312 -2.46 6.36 13.93
N GLU A 313 -3.66 6.50 14.50
CA GLU A 313 -4.10 5.79 15.70
C GLU A 313 -5.26 4.87 15.32
N TYR A 314 -5.24 3.66 15.84
CA TYR A 314 -6.25 2.66 15.58
C TYR A 314 -6.60 1.93 16.87
N ILE A 315 -7.88 1.80 17.12
CA ILE A 315 -8.43 0.95 18.17
C ILE A 315 -9.57 0.13 17.59
N SER A 316 -9.60 -1.17 17.88
CA SER A 316 -10.77 -2.00 17.60
C SER A 316 -11.08 -2.96 18.74
N TYR A 317 -12.35 -3.26 18.87
CA TYR A 317 -12.88 -4.34 19.67
C TYR A 317 -13.62 -5.32 18.78
N THR A 318 -13.31 -6.61 18.91
CA THR A 318 -13.98 -7.68 18.18
C THR A 318 -14.53 -8.69 19.19
N ALA A 319 -15.82 -9.00 19.06
CA ALA A 319 -16.49 -10.10 19.76
C ALA A 319 -16.89 -11.15 18.74
N LYS A 320 -16.50 -12.43 18.96
CA LYS A 320 -16.90 -13.57 18.13
C LYS A 320 -17.62 -14.59 19.02
N ALA A 321 -18.85 -14.93 18.65
CA ALA A 321 -19.71 -15.87 19.37
C ALA A 321 -20.18 -16.99 18.43
N GLY A 322 -20.13 -18.24 18.90
CA GLY A 322 -20.57 -19.41 18.15
C GLY A 322 -19.47 -20.46 17.97
N SER A 323 -19.67 -21.36 17.00
CA SER A 323 -18.73 -22.41 16.60
C SER A 323 -17.91 -21.98 15.37
N GLU A 324 -17.06 -22.87 14.86
CA GLU A 324 -16.37 -22.63 13.58
C GLU A 324 -17.36 -22.56 12.42
N ASP A 325 -18.36 -23.45 12.40
CA ASP A 325 -19.35 -23.57 11.33
C ASP A 325 -20.48 -22.52 11.43
N HIS A 326 -20.77 -22.03 12.63
CA HIS A 326 -21.86 -21.07 12.87
C HIS A 326 -21.42 -20.02 13.87
N HIS A 327 -21.05 -18.85 13.39
CA HIS A 327 -20.65 -17.75 14.28
C HIS A 327 -21.06 -16.37 13.79
N THR A 328 -21.21 -15.50 14.77
CA THR A 328 -21.40 -14.06 14.54
C THR A 328 -20.17 -13.33 15.07
N ARG A 329 -19.68 -12.35 14.32
CA ARG A 329 -18.58 -11.49 14.69
C ARG A 329 -19.00 -10.03 14.62
N LEU A 330 -18.92 -9.34 15.74
CA LEU A 330 -19.08 -7.90 15.85
C LEU A 330 -17.69 -7.26 15.93
N THR A 331 -17.42 -6.28 15.08
CA THR A 331 -16.20 -5.47 15.15
C THR A 331 -16.56 -3.99 15.22
N LEU A 332 -16.10 -3.34 16.27
CA LEU A 332 -16.18 -1.88 16.46
C LEU A 332 -14.78 -1.31 16.32
N ALA A 333 -14.60 -0.30 15.47
CA ALA A 333 -13.28 0.30 15.28
C ALA A 333 -13.35 1.82 15.17
N GLN A 334 -12.29 2.47 15.63
CA GLN A 334 -12.04 3.89 15.40
C GLN A 334 -10.59 4.08 14.93
N GLN A 335 -10.43 4.95 13.93
CA GLN A 335 -9.13 5.41 13.46
C GLN A 335 -9.09 6.94 13.52
N ARG A 336 -7.94 7.47 13.87
CA ARG A 336 -7.60 8.88 13.73
C ARG A 336 -6.36 8.97 12.85
N ILE A 337 -6.48 9.69 11.74
CA ILE A 337 -5.41 9.88 10.77
C ILE A 337 -5.12 11.37 10.71
N GLU A 338 -3.85 11.74 10.83
CA GLU A 338 -3.39 13.11 10.69
C GLU A 338 -2.33 13.17 9.60
N VAL A 339 -2.57 13.98 8.57
CA VAL A 339 -1.64 14.22 7.47
C VAL A 339 -1.38 15.70 7.38
N GLY A 340 -0.14 16.10 7.53
CA GLY A 340 0.32 17.47 7.31
C GLY A 340 1.13 17.59 6.03
N ARG A 341 1.08 18.77 5.42
CA ARG A 341 1.99 19.21 4.35
C ARG A 341 2.56 20.54 4.73
N VAL A 342 3.85 20.66 4.58
CA VAL A 342 4.58 21.89 4.81
C VAL A 342 5.29 22.24 3.52
N THR A 343 4.98 23.40 2.95
CA THR A 343 5.56 23.85 1.68
C THR A 343 6.05 25.28 1.78
N ARG A 344 7.19 25.57 1.18
CA ARG A 344 7.77 26.89 1.06
C ARG A 344 8.59 26.95 -0.23
N ASN A 345 8.36 27.99 -1.04
CA ASN A 345 9.19 28.21 -2.22
C ASN A 345 10.62 28.60 -1.80
N PHE A 346 11.56 28.40 -2.71
CA PHE A 346 12.97 28.75 -2.48
C PHE A 346 13.12 30.25 -2.23
N ASP A 347 13.92 30.62 -1.24
CA ASP A 347 14.18 32.00 -0.75
C ASP A 347 12.94 32.76 -0.20
N GLU A 348 11.79 32.14 -0.07
CA GLU A 348 10.64 32.76 0.57
C GLU A 348 10.66 32.56 2.09
N VAL A 349 10.09 33.53 2.82
CA VAL A 349 9.97 33.46 4.29
C VAL A 349 8.63 32.90 4.75
N MET A 350 7.65 32.80 3.84
CA MET A 350 6.31 32.32 4.15
C MET A 350 6.19 30.81 3.89
N GLU A 351 6.02 30.04 4.94
CA GLU A 351 5.79 28.61 4.93
C GLU A 351 4.29 28.32 5.04
N ARG A 352 3.75 27.55 4.10
CA ARG A 352 2.37 27.08 4.15
C ARG A 352 2.30 25.72 4.83
N ILE A 353 1.48 25.63 5.86
CA ILE A 353 1.19 24.41 6.61
C ILE A 353 -0.26 24.03 6.38
N GLN A 354 -0.52 22.90 5.77
CA GLN A 354 -1.85 22.32 5.60
C GLN A 354 -1.95 21.07 6.46
N ARG A 355 -2.96 21.00 7.33
CA ARG A 355 -3.20 19.86 8.23
C ARG A 355 -4.60 19.32 8.02
N ASP A 356 -4.66 18.03 7.74
CA ASP A 356 -5.89 17.28 7.54
C ASP A 356 -6.00 16.22 8.66
N ALA A 357 -7.10 16.25 9.40
CA ALA A 357 -7.41 15.27 10.43
C ALA A 357 -8.70 14.54 10.07
N VAL A 358 -8.63 13.22 10.01
CA VAL A 358 -9.77 12.35 9.72
C VAL A 358 -10.04 11.46 10.92
N ARG A 359 -11.28 11.46 11.41
CA ARG A 359 -11.78 10.49 12.37
C ARG A 359 -12.72 9.54 11.65
N MET A 360 -12.35 8.28 11.61
CA MET A 360 -13.13 7.22 10.97
C MET A 360 -13.64 6.24 12.02
N ARG A 361 -14.93 5.92 12.01
CA ARG A 361 -15.57 4.90 12.85
C ARG A 361 -16.16 3.83 11.97
N THR A 362 -16.04 2.57 12.41
CA THR A 362 -16.54 1.41 11.66
C THR A 362 -17.26 0.47 12.59
N VAL A 363 -18.42 -0.02 12.14
CA VAL A 363 -19.15 -1.13 12.76
C VAL A 363 -19.35 -2.20 11.71
N ASN A 364 -18.84 -3.40 11.97
CA ASN A 364 -19.05 -4.59 11.15
C ASN A 364 -19.79 -5.65 11.99
N LEU A 365 -20.87 -6.15 11.45
CA LEU A 365 -21.57 -7.33 11.97
C LEU A 365 -21.57 -8.41 10.88
N ASP A 366 -20.80 -9.46 11.09
CA ASP A 366 -20.59 -10.55 10.15
C ASP A 366 -21.21 -11.84 10.68
N ARG A 367 -21.90 -12.57 9.83
CA ARG A 367 -22.47 -13.87 10.13
C ARG A 367 -21.97 -14.92 9.16
N HIS A 368 -21.49 -16.03 9.68
CA HIS A 368 -21.06 -17.22 8.94
C HIS A 368 -21.90 -18.41 9.34
N ASP A 369 -22.49 -19.09 8.36
CA ASP A 369 -23.31 -20.27 8.55
C ASP A 369 -22.96 -21.35 7.51
N GLN A 370 -22.43 -22.48 7.97
CA GLN A 370 -22.28 -23.71 7.20
C GLN A 370 -23.64 -24.45 7.24
N LEU A 371 -24.54 -24.10 6.33
CA LEU A 371 -25.94 -24.62 6.33
C LEU A 371 -26.02 -26.10 5.97
N SER A 372 -25.03 -26.61 5.21
CA SER A 372 -24.86 -28.03 4.94
C SER A 372 -23.39 -28.34 4.60
N ALA A 373 -23.05 -29.59 4.45
CA ALA A 373 -21.72 -29.98 3.98
C ALA A 373 -21.35 -29.36 2.61
N SER A 374 -22.36 -29.00 1.82
CA SER A 374 -22.18 -28.43 0.48
C SER A 374 -22.43 -26.93 0.39
N PHE A 375 -23.06 -26.29 1.36
CA PHE A 375 -23.49 -24.91 1.24
C PHE A 375 -23.15 -24.07 2.46
N THR A 376 -22.43 -22.98 2.21
CA THR A 376 -22.06 -21.97 3.20
C THR A 376 -22.69 -20.63 2.82
N LEU A 377 -23.29 -19.95 3.78
CA LEU A 377 -23.82 -18.59 3.66
C LEU A 377 -23.03 -17.64 4.56
N ASN A 378 -22.48 -16.62 3.95
CA ASN A 378 -21.83 -15.49 4.63
C ASN A 378 -22.71 -14.25 4.45
N SER A 379 -22.96 -13.49 5.49
CA SER A 379 -23.72 -12.25 5.40
C SER A 379 -23.23 -11.22 6.40
N GLY A 380 -23.60 -9.97 6.20
CA GLY A 380 -23.22 -8.95 7.16
C GLY A 380 -23.72 -7.56 6.85
N VAL A 381 -23.47 -6.70 7.83
CA VAL A 381 -23.76 -5.27 7.79
C VAL A 381 -22.46 -4.53 8.06
N GLU A 382 -22.19 -3.47 7.30
CA GLU A 382 -21.06 -2.58 7.51
C GLU A 382 -21.53 -1.13 7.54
N MET A 383 -21.12 -0.40 8.55
CA MET A 383 -21.36 1.03 8.70
C MET A 383 -20.04 1.75 8.91
N VAL A 384 -19.80 2.80 8.15
CA VAL A 384 -18.57 3.61 8.21
C VAL A 384 -18.95 5.09 8.25
N TRP A 385 -18.38 5.82 9.20
CA TRP A 385 -18.54 7.27 9.33
C TRP A 385 -17.17 7.93 9.34
N ASN A 386 -16.98 8.97 8.52
CA ASN A 386 -15.80 9.82 8.57
C ASN A 386 -16.20 11.24 8.91
N ALA A 387 -15.34 11.90 9.69
CA ALA A 387 -15.37 13.35 9.90
C ALA A 387 -13.98 13.90 9.56
N VAL A 388 -13.94 14.88 8.68
CA VAL A 388 -12.72 15.52 8.18
C VAL A 388 -12.65 16.96 8.67
N LYS A 389 -11.48 17.37 9.17
CA LYS A 389 -11.11 18.76 9.45
C LYS A 389 -9.87 19.10 8.66
N SER A 390 -9.90 20.20 7.92
CA SER A 390 -8.77 20.69 7.13
C SER A 390 -8.44 22.12 7.51
N LEU A 391 -7.17 22.40 7.79
CA LEU A 391 -6.69 23.70 8.21
C LEU A 391 -5.53 24.13 7.32
N GLY A 392 -5.46 25.43 7.03
CA GLY A 392 -4.34 26.07 6.36
C GLY A 392 -3.77 27.21 7.21
N ILE A 393 -2.45 27.24 7.40
CA ILE A 393 -1.72 28.25 8.15
C ILE A 393 -0.54 28.70 7.29
N ASN A 394 -0.37 30.01 7.14
CA ASN A 394 0.88 30.62 6.68
C ASN A 394 1.70 31.01 7.89
N LYS A 395 2.94 30.55 7.97
CA LYS A 395 3.89 30.86 9.02
C LYS A 395 5.09 31.60 8.45
N ASN A 396 5.39 32.76 8.97
CA ASN A 396 6.63 33.47 8.67
C ASN A 396 7.78 32.81 9.47
N ILE A 397 8.75 32.23 8.81
CA ILE A 397 9.87 31.51 9.47
C ILE A 397 10.82 32.43 10.26
N SER A 398 10.85 33.74 9.95
CA SER A 398 11.72 34.70 10.60
C SER A 398 11.05 35.34 11.87
N THR A 399 9.77 35.66 11.77
CA THR A 399 9.03 36.29 12.87
C THR A 399 8.21 35.32 13.69
N LEU A 400 8.03 34.07 13.21
CA LEU A 400 7.16 33.05 13.76
C LEU A 400 5.67 33.41 13.77
N ALA A 401 5.28 34.51 13.14
CA ALA A 401 3.89 34.94 13.04
C ALA A 401 3.09 33.96 12.18
N GLU A 402 1.90 33.60 12.64
CA GLU A 402 0.99 32.68 11.96
C GLU A 402 -0.30 33.41 11.56
N THR A 403 -0.77 33.13 10.33
CA THR A 403 -2.04 33.63 9.80
C THR A 403 -2.80 32.54 9.13
N ALA A 404 -4.14 32.55 9.19
CA ALA A 404 -4.96 31.58 8.47
C ALA A 404 -4.78 31.72 6.96
N THR A 405 -4.76 30.59 6.27
CA THR A 405 -4.67 30.52 4.79
C THR A 405 -5.53 29.40 4.22
N LYS A 406 -5.39 29.16 2.93
CA LYS A 406 -6.13 28.15 2.17
C LYS A 406 -5.92 26.74 2.74
N ALA A 407 -6.99 26.11 3.21
CA ALA A 407 -7.01 24.69 3.52
C ALA A 407 -6.97 23.85 2.22
N ARG A 408 -6.61 22.58 2.33
CA ARG A 408 -6.60 21.68 1.18
C ARG A 408 -8.02 21.23 0.77
N TYR A 409 -8.86 20.98 1.77
CA TYR A 409 -10.25 20.56 1.62
C TYR A 409 -11.21 21.63 2.14
N SER A 410 -12.46 21.28 2.30
CA SER A 410 -13.47 22.17 2.88
C SER A 410 -13.03 22.67 4.26
N ASP A 411 -12.98 23.98 4.43
CA ASP A 411 -12.47 24.67 5.63
C ASP A 411 -13.45 24.68 6.82
N SER A 412 -14.73 24.38 6.57
CA SER A 412 -15.75 24.21 7.61
C SER A 412 -16.07 22.75 7.93
N GLY A 413 -15.26 21.83 7.36
CA GLY A 413 -15.34 20.38 7.61
C GLY A 413 -16.15 19.62 6.60
N ALA A 414 -15.92 18.30 6.57
CA ALA A 414 -16.69 17.36 5.75
C ALA A 414 -17.02 16.09 6.52
N THR A 415 -18.12 15.45 6.15
CA THR A 415 -18.54 14.15 6.68
C THR A 415 -18.88 13.20 5.56
N THR A 416 -18.59 11.91 5.76
CA THR A 416 -19.09 10.85 4.89
C THR A 416 -19.71 9.73 5.71
N GLN A 417 -20.72 9.07 5.16
CA GLN A 417 -21.38 7.93 5.75
C GLN A 417 -21.58 6.85 4.69
N MET A 418 -21.30 5.60 5.05
CA MET A 418 -21.59 4.43 4.23
C MET A 418 -22.28 3.36 5.07
N HIS A 419 -23.44 2.92 4.62
CA HIS A 419 -24.23 1.86 5.23
C HIS A 419 -24.47 0.77 4.20
N SER A 420 -24.12 -0.46 4.54
CA SER A 420 -24.11 -1.55 3.56
C SER A 420 -24.64 -2.83 4.17
N VAL A 421 -25.31 -3.62 3.33
CA VAL A 421 -25.66 -5.00 3.61
C VAL A 421 -25.13 -5.88 2.50
N PHE A 422 -24.68 -7.08 2.82
CA PHE A 422 -24.16 -8.03 1.84
C PHE A 422 -24.49 -9.47 2.21
N ALA A 423 -24.52 -10.33 1.20
CA ALA A 423 -24.61 -11.79 1.36
C ALA A 423 -23.78 -12.47 0.27
N GLN A 424 -23.17 -13.60 0.62
CA GLN A 424 -22.38 -14.46 -0.28
C GLN A 424 -22.72 -15.92 0.01
N GLY A 425 -23.11 -16.65 -1.02
CA GLY A 425 -23.28 -18.11 -1.00
C GLY A 425 -22.08 -18.81 -1.61
N ILE A 426 -21.65 -19.90 -1.01
CA ILE A 426 -20.60 -20.81 -1.54
C ILE A 426 -21.19 -22.22 -1.60
N TYR A 427 -21.29 -22.77 -2.79
CA TYR A 427 -21.80 -24.11 -3.03
C TYR A 427 -20.69 -25.04 -3.53
N LYS A 428 -20.48 -26.16 -2.82
CA LYS A 428 -19.43 -27.14 -3.07
C LYS A 428 -20.05 -28.46 -3.53
N MET A 429 -19.73 -28.88 -4.73
CA MET A 429 -20.11 -30.18 -5.30
C MET A 429 -18.95 -31.15 -5.17
N ALA A 430 -18.91 -31.92 -4.08
CA ALA A 430 -17.76 -32.80 -3.78
C ALA A 430 -17.49 -33.86 -4.88
N LYS A 431 -18.56 -34.38 -5.52
CA LYS A 431 -18.43 -35.40 -6.57
C LYS A 431 -17.71 -34.90 -7.83
N THR A 432 -17.94 -33.65 -8.21
CA THR A 432 -17.37 -33.07 -9.44
C THR A 432 -16.14 -32.19 -9.14
N GLY A 433 -15.87 -31.89 -7.87
CA GLY A 433 -14.82 -30.96 -7.48
C GLY A 433 -15.12 -29.52 -7.91
N THR A 434 -16.41 -29.17 -8.02
CA THR A 434 -16.87 -27.84 -8.43
C THR A 434 -17.17 -27.00 -7.20
N VAL A 435 -16.70 -25.73 -7.18
CA VAL A 435 -17.11 -24.72 -6.20
C VAL A 435 -17.68 -23.54 -6.96
N ILE A 436 -18.93 -23.22 -6.67
CA ILE A 436 -19.60 -22.02 -7.18
C ILE A 436 -19.76 -21.06 -6.01
N GLN A 437 -19.42 -19.81 -6.20
CA GLN A 437 -19.68 -18.75 -5.25
C GLN A 437 -20.39 -17.58 -5.92
N GLY A 438 -21.25 -16.90 -5.19
CA GLY A 438 -21.90 -15.70 -5.67
C GLY A 438 -22.28 -14.82 -4.51
N GLY A 439 -22.15 -13.51 -4.69
CA GLY A 439 -22.45 -12.54 -3.66
C GLY A 439 -23.08 -11.27 -4.22
N VAL A 440 -23.80 -10.60 -3.35
CA VAL A 440 -24.43 -9.30 -3.63
C VAL A 440 -24.21 -8.37 -2.45
N ARG A 441 -24.05 -7.09 -2.74
CA ARG A 441 -23.98 -6.00 -1.75
C ARG A 441 -24.76 -4.80 -2.24
N VAL A 442 -25.42 -4.13 -1.32
CA VAL A 442 -26.02 -2.82 -1.54
C VAL A 442 -25.45 -1.86 -0.52
N SER A 443 -24.95 -0.73 -0.98
CA SER A 443 -24.34 0.31 -0.15
C SER A 443 -25.00 1.65 -0.42
N LYS A 444 -25.51 2.30 0.64
CA LYS A 444 -25.93 3.71 0.64
C LYS A 444 -24.77 4.56 1.12
N TYR A 445 -24.37 5.53 0.34
CA TYR A 445 -23.29 6.46 0.67
C TYR A 445 -23.77 7.90 0.59
N SER A 446 -23.29 8.73 1.51
CA SER A 446 -23.48 10.17 1.47
C SER A 446 -22.21 10.90 1.87
N LEU A 447 -22.01 12.08 1.29
CA LEU A 447 -20.97 13.03 1.58
C LEU A 447 -21.58 14.42 1.73
N GLU A 448 -21.14 15.16 2.73
CA GLU A 448 -21.43 16.58 2.91
C GLU A 448 -20.15 17.31 3.26
N ALA A 449 -19.87 18.41 2.57
CA ALA A 449 -18.71 19.26 2.79
C ALA A 449 -19.15 20.72 2.85
N LEU A 450 -18.65 21.45 3.86
CA LEU A 450 -19.06 22.81 4.14
C LEU A 450 -17.91 23.78 3.93
N PHE A 451 -18.18 24.94 3.35
CA PHE A 451 -17.22 26.01 3.11
C PHE A 451 -17.63 27.27 3.82
N SER A 452 -16.69 27.94 4.45
CA SER A 452 -16.95 29.23 5.11
C SER A 452 -17.21 30.34 4.10
N LYS A 453 -17.99 31.36 4.49
CA LYS A 453 -18.19 32.58 3.67
C LYS A 453 -16.87 33.31 3.42
N ALA A 454 -15.93 33.19 4.34
CA ALA A 454 -14.59 33.78 4.25
C ALA A 454 -13.61 32.89 3.47
N ASN A 455 -14.10 31.84 2.79
CA ASN A 455 -13.24 30.94 2.01
C ASN A 455 -12.42 31.73 0.98
N PRO A 456 -11.08 31.62 1.00
CA PRO A 456 -10.20 32.42 0.13
C PRO A 456 -10.42 32.19 -1.37
N TRP A 457 -11.09 31.10 -1.75
CA TRP A 457 -11.40 30.77 -3.14
C TRP A 457 -12.67 31.45 -3.68
N LYS A 458 -13.43 32.13 -2.79
CA LYS A 458 -14.73 32.75 -3.17
C LYS A 458 -15.61 31.81 -3.98
N LEU A 459 -15.74 30.57 -3.47
CA LEU A 459 -16.53 29.53 -4.14
C LEU A 459 -17.98 30.00 -4.33
N PRO A 460 -18.64 29.69 -5.47
CA PRO A 460 -20.01 30.10 -5.75
C PRO A 460 -21.06 29.37 -4.89
N TYR A 461 -20.63 28.49 -4.03
CA TYR A 461 -21.44 27.66 -3.13
C TYR A 461 -20.81 27.53 -1.74
N GLN A 462 -21.62 27.27 -0.72
CA GLN A 462 -21.18 27.06 0.68
C GLN A 462 -21.21 25.59 1.10
N SER A 463 -21.74 24.72 0.28
CA SER A 463 -21.75 23.28 0.53
C SER A 463 -21.69 22.47 -0.77
N ILE A 464 -21.10 21.31 -0.67
CA ILE A 464 -21.16 20.24 -1.69
C ILE A 464 -21.75 19.02 -1.01
N SER A 465 -22.76 18.43 -1.62
CA SER A 465 -23.38 17.19 -1.15
C SER A 465 -23.43 16.16 -2.26
N PHE A 466 -23.23 14.90 -1.88
CA PHE A 466 -23.33 13.75 -2.78
C PHE A 466 -24.04 12.61 -2.06
N ALA A 467 -24.96 11.93 -2.72
CA ALA A 467 -25.59 10.75 -2.19
C ALA A 467 -25.85 9.73 -3.31
N THR A 468 -25.60 8.47 -3.03
CA THR A 468 -25.84 7.38 -3.98
C THR A 468 -26.16 6.07 -3.28
N THR A 469 -26.90 5.22 -3.97
CA THR A 469 -27.06 3.80 -3.58
C THR A 469 -26.48 2.94 -4.69
N THR A 470 -25.47 2.16 -4.35
CA THR A 470 -24.70 1.40 -5.33
C THR A 470 -24.78 -0.09 -5.02
N PRO A 471 -25.39 -0.90 -5.91
CA PRO A 471 -25.26 -2.35 -5.85
C PRO A 471 -23.90 -2.81 -6.38
N SER A 472 -23.41 -3.94 -5.89
CA SER A 472 -22.32 -4.70 -6.49
C SER A 472 -22.59 -6.19 -6.35
N TYR A 473 -22.01 -6.97 -7.26
CA TYR A 473 -22.16 -8.42 -7.27
C TYR A 473 -20.87 -9.11 -7.70
N ASP A 474 -20.73 -10.37 -7.31
CA ASP A 474 -19.69 -11.24 -7.82
C ASP A 474 -20.26 -12.64 -8.07
N MET A 475 -19.69 -13.30 -9.07
CA MET A 475 -19.94 -14.71 -9.35
C MET A 475 -18.61 -15.37 -9.73
N GLY A 476 -18.36 -16.54 -9.18
CA GLY A 476 -17.13 -17.26 -9.42
C GLY A 476 -17.32 -18.76 -9.44
N LEU A 477 -16.49 -19.41 -10.26
CA LEU A 477 -16.43 -20.85 -10.45
C LEU A 477 -15.01 -21.33 -10.28
N THR A 478 -14.83 -22.38 -9.50
CA THR A 478 -13.61 -23.20 -9.50
C THR A 478 -14.01 -24.62 -9.88
N GLN A 479 -13.41 -25.17 -10.93
CA GLN A 479 -13.70 -26.50 -11.42
C GLN A 479 -12.44 -27.36 -11.42
N GLN A 480 -12.45 -28.45 -10.69
CA GLN A 480 -11.40 -29.45 -10.79
C GLN A 480 -11.63 -30.30 -12.05
N LEU A 481 -10.78 -30.14 -13.07
CA LEU A 481 -10.85 -30.87 -14.33
C LEU A 481 -10.26 -32.30 -14.17
N LYS A 482 -9.14 -32.39 -13.48
CA LYS A 482 -8.48 -33.62 -13.06
C LYS A 482 -7.66 -33.39 -11.80
N LYS A 483 -7.16 -34.45 -11.16
CA LYS A 483 -6.34 -34.29 -9.95
C LYS A 483 -5.20 -33.31 -10.20
N GLY A 484 -5.22 -32.18 -9.42
CA GLY A 484 -4.24 -31.13 -9.50
C GLY A 484 -4.43 -30.09 -10.60
N LEU A 485 -5.44 -30.19 -11.48
CA LEU A 485 -5.74 -29.16 -12.48
C LEU A 485 -7.10 -28.50 -12.19
N LEU A 486 -7.07 -27.20 -11.85
CA LEU A 486 -8.25 -26.40 -11.57
C LEU A 486 -8.41 -25.31 -12.64
N LEU A 487 -9.62 -25.17 -13.15
CA LEU A 487 -10.07 -24.02 -13.90
C LEU A 487 -10.72 -23.03 -12.95
N LYS A 488 -10.45 -21.75 -13.11
CA LYS A 488 -11.00 -20.65 -12.35
C LYS A 488 -11.66 -19.65 -13.31
N ALA A 489 -12.86 -19.20 -12.99
CA ALA A 489 -13.54 -18.15 -13.74
C ALA A 489 -14.30 -17.27 -12.79
N SER A 490 -14.32 -15.95 -13.02
CA SER A 490 -15.17 -15.06 -12.25
C SER A 490 -15.59 -13.83 -13.03
N VAL A 491 -16.76 -13.30 -12.66
CA VAL A 491 -17.28 -11.99 -13.09
C VAL A 491 -17.59 -11.20 -11.84
N ASN A 492 -17.04 -10.00 -11.74
CA ASN A 492 -17.15 -9.18 -10.54
C ASN A 492 -17.47 -7.75 -10.91
N GLN A 493 -18.41 -7.14 -10.20
CA GLN A 493 -18.64 -5.70 -10.29
C GLN A 493 -18.12 -5.01 -9.05
N ALA A 494 -17.30 -3.99 -9.24
CA ALA A 494 -16.84 -3.11 -8.18
C ALA A 494 -17.21 -1.66 -8.45
N TYR A 495 -17.14 -0.85 -7.40
CA TYR A 495 -17.42 0.58 -7.49
C TYR A 495 -16.50 1.38 -6.56
N ARG A 496 -16.33 2.66 -6.87
CA ARG A 496 -15.70 3.65 -6.03
C ARG A 496 -16.55 4.91 -5.99
N ASN A 497 -16.99 5.29 -4.82
CA ASN A 497 -17.70 6.55 -4.61
C ASN A 497 -16.70 7.72 -4.57
N PRO A 498 -17.04 8.89 -5.16
CA PRO A 498 -16.27 10.10 -4.94
C PRO A 498 -16.16 10.39 -3.44
N ASN A 499 -14.99 10.78 -3.00
CA ASN A 499 -14.72 11.10 -1.60
C ASN A 499 -14.42 12.60 -1.41
N VAL A 500 -13.99 13.01 -0.22
CA VAL A 500 -13.71 14.42 0.08
C VAL A 500 -12.53 14.95 -0.75
N ASP A 501 -11.48 14.13 -1.00
CA ASP A 501 -10.37 14.55 -1.89
C ASP A 501 -10.84 14.80 -3.32
N ASP A 502 -11.72 13.96 -3.85
CA ASP A 502 -12.25 14.11 -5.20
C ASP A 502 -13.12 15.36 -5.36
N MET A 503 -13.99 15.62 -4.39
CA MET A 503 -15.05 16.63 -4.53
C MET A 503 -14.66 18.02 -4.02
N THR A 504 -13.71 18.12 -3.08
CA THR A 504 -13.47 19.39 -2.38
C THR A 504 -12.05 19.92 -2.45
N LYS A 505 -11.14 19.16 -3.04
CA LYS A 505 -9.73 19.49 -3.12
C LYS A 505 -9.49 20.75 -3.94
N VAL A 506 -8.62 21.65 -3.39
CA VAL A 506 -7.96 22.70 -4.15
C VAL A 506 -6.47 22.46 -4.08
N PHE A 507 -5.86 22.16 -5.23
CA PHE A 507 -4.48 21.71 -5.26
C PHE A 507 -3.80 21.94 -6.60
N ASP A 508 -2.57 22.44 -6.56
CA ASP A 508 -1.62 22.44 -7.66
C ASP A 508 -0.47 21.47 -7.32
N SER A 509 -0.32 20.42 -8.10
CA SER A 509 0.73 19.43 -7.91
C SER A 509 2.08 19.88 -8.47
N LYS A 510 2.06 20.72 -9.52
CA LYS A 510 3.23 21.27 -10.21
C LYS A 510 2.96 22.77 -10.40
N PRO A 511 3.77 23.68 -9.80
CA PRO A 511 3.47 25.11 -9.79
C PRO A 511 3.19 25.68 -11.18
N GLY A 512 1.98 26.20 -11.38
CA GLY A 512 1.54 26.82 -12.63
C GLY A 512 1.11 25.84 -13.74
N ALA A 513 1.15 24.52 -13.51
CA ALA A 513 0.75 23.56 -14.52
C ALA A 513 -0.77 23.34 -14.57
N LYS A 514 -1.38 23.04 -13.43
CA LYS A 514 -2.85 22.88 -13.32
C LYS A 514 -3.31 23.11 -11.89
N LEU A 515 -4.39 23.88 -11.71
CA LEU A 515 -5.05 24.08 -10.44
C LEU A 515 -6.34 23.26 -10.41
N LEU A 516 -6.36 22.19 -9.61
CA LEU A 516 -7.59 21.46 -9.36
C LEU A 516 -8.48 22.25 -8.42
N VAL A 517 -9.74 22.42 -8.79
CA VAL A 517 -10.78 23.07 -7.97
C VAL A 517 -11.92 22.07 -7.67
N PRO A 518 -12.75 22.34 -6.64
CA PRO A 518 -13.82 21.46 -6.24
C PRO A 518 -14.78 21.09 -7.40
N SER A 519 -15.25 19.82 -7.39
CA SER A 519 -16.17 19.27 -8.38
C SER A 519 -17.42 18.75 -7.69
N ALA A 520 -18.55 19.41 -7.90
CA ALA A 520 -19.81 19.09 -7.22
C ALA A 520 -20.63 17.98 -7.92
N ASP A 521 -20.48 17.83 -9.24
CA ASP A 521 -21.28 16.91 -10.07
C ASP A 521 -20.44 15.70 -10.48
N LEU A 522 -20.23 14.76 -9.56
CA LEU A 522 -19.52 13.51 -9.81
C LEU A 522 -20.45 12.32 -9.66
N LYS A 523 -20.10 11.22 -10.32
CA LYS A 523 -20.74 9.90 -10.22
C LYS A 523 -19.75 8.87 -9.74
N ALA A 524 -20.27 7.80 -9.13
CA ALA A 524 -19.43 6.68 -8.72
C ALA A 524 -18.78 6.01 -9.95
N GLU A 525 -17.48 5.74 -9.87
CA GLU A 525 -16.78 4.87 -10.82
C GLU A 525 -17.30 3.44 -10.65
N ARG A 526 -17.46 2.71 -11.74
CA ARG A 526 -17.87 1.30 -11.73
C ARG A 526 -16.98 0.49 -12.64
N SER A 527 -16.48 -0.64 -12.16
CA SER A 527 -15.77 -1.60 -13.00
C SER A 527 -16.50 -2.92 -13.07
N THR A 528 -16.49 -3.54 -14.23
CA THR A 528 -16.88 -4.94 -14.41
C THR A 528 -15.65 -5.69 -14.88
N THR A 529 -15.20 -6.63 -14.05
CA THR A 529 -13.99 -7.42 -14.31
C THR A 529 -14.36 -8.88 -14.59
N VAL A 530 -13.81 -9.43 -15.65
CA VAL A 530 -13.85 -10.86 -15.98
C VAL A 530 -12.47 -11.43 -15.79
N ASP A 531 -12.39 -12.55 -15.07
CA ASP A 531 -11.15 -13.28 -14.82
C ASP A 531 -11.29 -14.72 -15.33
N LEU A 532 -10.25 -15.22 -16.01
CA LEU A 532 -10.10 -16.63 -16.37
C LEU A 532 -8.69 -17.08 -15.96
N GLY A 533 -8.60 -18.22 -15.29
CA GLY A 533 -7.32 -18.73 -14.82
C GLY A 533 -7.29 -20.26 -14.76
N VAL A 534 -6.08 -20.77 -14.79
CA VAL A 534 -5.78 -22.20 -14.62
C VAL A 534 -4.72 -22.34 -13.54
N LEU A 535 -5.00 -23.19 -12.56
CA LEU A 535 -4.01 -23.63 -11.57
C LEU A 535 -3.69 -25.11 -11.81
N TRP A 536 -2.45 -25.37 -12.18
CA TRP A 536 -1.93 -26.72 -12.29
C TRP A 536 -0.93 -27.00 -11.17
N ARG A 537 -1.16 -28.07 -10.43
CA ARG A 537 -0.34 -28.45 -9.29
C ARG A 537 -0.19 -29.96 -9.18
N LYS A 538 0.92 -30.38 -8.63
CA LYS A 538 1.18 -31.78 -8.31
C LYS A 538 1.77 -31.84 -6.90
N ASP A 539 0.99 -32.41 -5.99
CA ASP A 539 1.37 -32.55 -4.58
C ASP A 539 1.91 -31.24 -3.97
N ARG A 540 2.95 -31.33 -3.14
CA ARG A 540 3.66 -30.16 -2.55
C ARG A 540 4.90 -29.75 -3.36
N SER A 541 5.07 -30.27 -4.59
CA SER A 541 6.31 -30.07 -5.35
C SER A 541 6.18 -29.10 -6.51
N PHE A 542 4.96 -28.84 -6.96
CA PHE A 542 4.75 -28.09 -8.19
C PHE A 542 3.42 -27.33 -8.14
N ALA A 543 3.44 -26.05 -8.46
CA ALA A 543 2.24 -25.24 -8.68
C ALA A 543 2.55 -24.18 -9.75
N ILE A 544 1.74 -24.11 -10.79
CA ILE A 544 1.74 -23.03 -11.80
C ILE A 544 0.32 -22.49 -11.88
N GLU A 545 0.18 -21.19 -11.75
CA GLU A 545 -1.08 -20.48 -11.92
C GLU A 545 -0.89 -19.42 -13.02
N ALA A 546 -1.72 -19.49 -14.05
CA ALA A 546 -1.76 -18.53 -15.15
C ALA A 546 -3.18 -18.03 -15.32
N GLY A 547 -3.33 -16.76 -15.71
CA GLY A 547 -4.64 -16.22 -15.97
C GLY A 547 -4.60 -14.93 -16.78
N VAL A 548 -5.79 -14.59 -17.28
CA VAL A 548 -6.06 -13.33 -17.99
C VAL A 548 -7.22 -12.61 -17.32
N PHE A 549 -7.22 -11.31 -17.38
CA PHE A 549 -8.30 -10.49 -16.87
C PHE A 549 -8.62 -9.33 -17.83
N SER A 550 -9.86 -8.88 -17.78
CA SER A 550 -10.31 -7.67 -18.46
C SER A 550 -11.30 -6.92 -17.57
N SER A 551 -11.12 -5.62 -17.44
CA SER A 551 -11.92 -4.71 -16.61
C SER A 551 -12.41 -3.55 -17.47
N ALA A 552 -13.73 -3.44 -17.64
CA ALA A 552 -14.36 -2.26 -18.23
C ALA A 552 -14.76 -1.29 -17.12
N VAL A 553 -14.27 -0.05 -17.17
CA VAL A 553 -14.50 0.99 -16.17
C VAL A 553 -15.40 2.06 -16.77
N LYS A 554 -16.55 2.31 -16.14
CA LYS A 554 -17.49 3.37 -16.47
C LYS A 554 -17.39 4.52 -15.49
N ASN A 555 -17.66 5.74 -15.97
CA ASN A 555 -17.57 6.96 -15.16
C ASN A 555 -16.19 7.18 -14.53
N LEU A 556 -15.12 6.83 -15.24
CA LEU A 556 -13.75 7.01 -14.77
C LEU A 556 -13.52 8.49 -14.42
N LEU A 557 -12.95 8.76 -13.26
CA LEU A 557 -12.63 10.11 -12.78
C LEU A 557 -11.26 10.53 -13.29
N LEU A 558 -11.23 11.59 -14.13
CA LEU A 558 -10.00 12.20 -14.66
C LEU A 558 -10.05 13.72 -14.54
N ASP A 559 -8.87 14.34 -14.41
CA ASP A 559 -8.70 15.79 -14.45
C ASP A 559 -9.00 16.30 -15.86
N GLN A 560 -9.91 17.22 -15.97
CA GLN A 560 -10.31 17.85 -17.22
C GLN A 560 -10.30 19.37 -17.09
N PRO A 561 -10.03 20.12 -18.16
CA PRO A 561 -10.21 21.57 -18.16
C PRO A 561 -11.56 21.98 -17.59
N GLY A 562 -11.56 22.98 -16.75
CA GLY A 562 -12.74 23.47 -16.02
C GLY A 562 -12.69 24.98 -15.83
N THR A 563 -13.66 25.49 -15.08
CA THR A 563 -13.72 26.91 -14.73
C THR A 563 -14.08 27.09 -13.25
N LEU A 564 -13.64 28.17 -12.62
CA LEU A 564 -14.13 28.60 -11.33
C LEU A 564 -14.57 30.06 -11.41
N ASN A 565 -15.83 30.34 -11.07
CA ASN A 565 -16.47 31.66 -11.23
C ASN A 565 -16.44 32.19 -12.67
N GLY A 566 -16.46 31.30 -13.68
CA GLY A 566 -16.38 31.66 -15.09
C GLY A 566 -14.95 31.80 -15.64
N GLU A 567 -13.93 31.79 -14.81
CA GLU A 567 -12.51 31.90 -15.19
C GLU A 567 -11.90 30.52 -15.46
N ASP A 568 -11.19 30.36 -16.57
CA ASP A 568 -10.45 29.15 -16.96
C ASP A 568 -9.01 29.12 -16.38
N SER A 569 -8.55 30.21 -15.82
CA SER A 569 -7.22 30.37 -15.22
C SER A 569 -7.29 31.29 -14.02
N LEU A 570 -6.59 30.99 -12.95
CA LEU A 570 -6.58 31.75 -11.71
C LEU A 570 -5.16 32.05 -11.23
N MET A 571 -4.98 33.19 -10.58
CA MET A 571 -3.73 33.48 -9.86
C MET A 571 -3.60 32.58 -8.64
N TYR A 572 -2.65 31.66 -8.71
CA TYR A 572 -2.32 30.75 -7.62
C TYR A 572 -0.82 30.82 -7.33
N ASP A 573 -0.48 31.17 -6.07
CA ASP A 573 0.90 31.31 -5.61
C ASP A 573 1.77 32.20 -6.55
N GLY A 574 1.17 33.34 -6.96
CA GLY A 574 1.84 34.32 -7.84
C GLY A 574 1.96 33.93 -9.31
N ARG A 575 1.30 32.86 -9.74
CA ARG A 575 1.31 32.37 -11.15
C ARG A 575 -0.12 32.25 -11.69
N LEU A 576 -0.31 32.65 -12.93
CA LEU A 576 -1.56 32.37 -13.64
C LEU A 576 -1.57 30.88 -13.98
N THR A 577 -2.53 30.15 -13.41
CA THR A 577 -2.57 28.68 -13.45
C THR A 577 -3.90 28.23 -14.06
N PRO A 578 -3.89 27.38 -15.09
CA PRO A 578 -5.10 26.83 -15.70
C PRO A 578 -5.95 26.05 -14.68
N VAL A 579 -7.27 26.25 -14.74
CA VAL A 579 -8.23 25.58 -13.86
C VAL A 579 -8.62 24.23 -14.43
N TYR A 580 -8.56 23.22 -13.59
CA TYR A 580 -9.01 21.86 -13.87
C TYR A 580 -10.03 21.40 -12.83
N GLN A 581 -10.91 20.52 -13.26
CA GLN A 581 -11.89 19.85 -12.40
C GLN A 581 -11.87 18.35 -12.64
N LEU A 582 -12.10 17.59 -11.59
CA LEU A 582 -12.36 16.16 -11.75
C LEU A 582 -13.71 15.98 -12.45
N LYS A 583 -13.74 15.19 -13.52
CA LYS A 583 -14.96 14.87 -14.27
C LYS A 583 -15.04 13.38 -14.55
N ASN A 584 -16.25 12.85 -14.63
CA ASN A 584 -16.46 11.49 -15.12
C ASN A 584 -16.32 11.47 -16.66
N VAL A 585 -15.39 10.68 -17.15
CA VAL A 585 -15.21 10.40 -18.59
C VAL A 585 -15.86 9.07 -18.96
N ALA A 586 -16.05 8.81 -20.27
CA ALA A 586 -16.94 7.75 -20.69
C ALA A 586 -16.50 6.34 -20.32
N LEU A 587 -15.34 5.88 -20.80
CA LEU A 587 -14.92 4.48 -20.69
C LEU A 587 -13.42 4.36 -20.47
N GLY A 588 -13.03 3.48 -19.54
CA GLY A 588 -11.68 2.97 -19.40
C GLY A 588 -11.66 1.46 -19.55
N GLU A 589 -10.63 0.92 -20.16
CA GLU A 589 -10.42 -0.52 -20.30
C GLU A 589 -9.04 -0.88 -19.78
N ILE A 590 -8.99 -1.89 -18.89
CA ILE A 590 -7.74 -2.43 -18.37
C ILE A 590 -7.77 -3.92 -18.56
N SER A 591 -6.76 -4.46 -19.23
CA SER A 591 -6.61 -5.90 -19.46
C SER A 591 -5.19 -6.35 -19.16
N GLY A 592 -5.03 -7.64 -18.91
CA GLY A 592 -3.70 -8.16 -18.64
C GLY A 592 -3.68 -9.65 -18.44
N MET A 593 -2.44 -10.14 -18.23
CA MET A 593 -2.17 -11.55 -17.94
C MET A 593 -1.14 -11.68 -16.82
N TYR A 594 -1.19 -12.82 -16.15
CA TYR A 594 -0.23 -13.16 -15.11
C TYR A 594 0.18 -14.64 -15.19
N LEU A 595 1.40 -14.90 -14.75
CA LEU A 595 1.95 -16.23 -14.59
C LEU A 595 2.68 -16.30 -13.26
N ASN A 596 2.34 -17.29 -12.44
CA ASN A 596 3.03 -17.58 -11.18
C ASN A 596 3.45 -19.04 -11.17
N ALA A 597 4.70 -19.33 -10.84
CA ALA A 597 5.23 -20.66 -10.76
C ALA A 597 5.98 -20.88 -9.44
N LYS A 598 5.79 -22.06 -8.83
CA LYS A 598 6.58 -22.52 -7.71
C LYS A 598 6.87 -24.01 -7.93
N VAL A 599 8.15 -24.35 -8.09
CA VAL A 599 8.58 -25.67 -8.49
C VAL A 599 9.72 -26.12 -7.58
N ARG A 600 9.57 -27.31 -7.01
CA ARG A 600 10.60 -28.00 -6.26
C ARG A 600 11.49 -28.76 -7.23
N LEU A 601 12.71 -28.26 -7.44
CA LEU A 601 13.67 -28.88 -8.37
C LEU A 601 14.29 -30.13 -7.77
N VAL A 602 14.73 -30.06 -6.52
CA VAL A 602 15.16 -31.19 -5.70
C VAL A 602 14.64 -30.98 -4.27
N LYS A 603 14.89 -31.94 -3.36
CA LYS A 603 14.27 -31.96 -2.02
C LYS A 603 14.33 -30.61 -1.27
N GLU A 604 15.41 -29.87 -1.41
CA GLU A 604 15.69 -28.64 -0.64
C GLU A 604 15.75 -27.39 -1.51
N LEU A 605 15.71 -27.53 -2.86
CA LEU A 605 15.85 -26.42 -3.80
C LEU A 605 14.54 -26.14 -4.53
N TRP A 606 14.13 -24.88 -4.45
CA TRP A 606 12.90 -24.37 -5.03
C TRP A 606 13.18 -23.29 -6.06
N PHE A 607 12.48 -23.36 -7.16
CA PHE A 607 12.31 -22.25 -8.10
C PHE A 607 10.97 -21.57 -7.85
N SER A 608 10.95 -20.23 -7.85
CA SER A 608 9.72 -19.45 -7.89
C SER A 608 9.86 -18.35 -8.93
N GLY A 609 8.80 -18.12 -9.69
CA GLY A 609 8.75 -17.08 -10.71
C GLY A 609 7.39 -16.43 -10.80
N SER A 610 7.35 -15.15 -11.16
CA SER A 610 6.13 -14.41 -11.47
C SER A 610 6.37 -13.47 -12.65
N LEU A 611 5.33 -13.28 -13.46
CA LEU A 611 5.29 -12.35 -14.58
C LEU A 611 3.90 -11.72 -14.60
N THR A 612 3.84 -10.40 -14.73
CA THR A 612 2.59 -9.65 -14.88
C THR A 612 2.74 -8.65 -16.02
N GLN A 613 1.76 -8.62 -16.89
CA GLN A 613 1.61 -7.64 -17.96
C GLN A 613 0.21 -7.03 -17.89
N THR A 614 0.14 -5.70 -17.98
CA THR A 614 -1.11 -4.94 -17.93
C THR A 614 -1.10 -3.89 -19.03
N GLN A 615 -2.24 -3.67 -19.66
CA GLN A 615 -2.52 -2.58 -20.60
C GLN A 615 -3.74 -1.83 -20.12
N GLY A 616 -3.77 -0.52 -20.33
CA GLY A 616 -4.89 0.33 -19.94
C GLY A 616 -5.04 1.50 -20.87
N ILE A 617 -6.26 1.70 -21.33
CA ILE A 617 -6.65 2.81 -22.22
C ILE A 617 -7.93 3.45 -21.71
N TYR A 618 -8.15 4.68 -22.11
CA TYR A 618 -9.44 5.35 -21.93
C TYR A 618 -9.85 6.14 -23.18
N ARG A 619 -11.14 6.43 -23.28
CA ARG A 619 -11.73 7.34 -24.27
C ARG A 619 -12.58 8.38 -23.55
N LEU A 620 -12.46 9.64 -23.96
CA LEU A 620 -13.27 10.73 -23.39
C LEU A 620 -14.75 10.60 -23.77
N ASN A 621 -15.02 10.08 -24.96
CA ASN A 621 -16.33 9.71 -25.46
C ASN A 621 -16.18 8.63 -26.55
N ASP A 622 -17.29 8.09 -27.05
CA ASP A 622 -17.28 6.98 -28.02
C ASP A 622 -16.58 7.31 -29.35
N ALA A 623 -16.48 8.58 -29.70
CA ALA A 623 -15.84 9.06 -30.95
C ALA A 623 -14.38 9.52 -30.73
N ALA A 624 -13.91 9.59 -29.48
CA ALA A 624 -12.56 10.06 -29.17
C ALA A 624 -11.51 8.98 -29.41
N ALA A 625 -10.31 9.40 -29.79
CA ALA A 625 -9.16 8.50 -29.89
C ALA A 625 -8.81 7.89 -28.53
N GLU A 626 -8.29 6.67 -28.56
CA GLU A 626 -7.77 5.99 -27.37
C GLU A 626 -6.56 6.72 -26.81
N GLN A 627 -6.52 6.85 -25.48
CA GLN A 627 -5.41 7.45 -24.75
C GLN A 627 -4.89 6.44 -23.70
N PRO A 628 -3.58 6.37 -23.44
CA PRO A 628 -3.05 5.56 -22.36
C PRO A 628 -3.58 6.04 -21.00
N LEU A 629 -3.93 5.08 -20.11
CA LEU A 629 -4.23 5.36 -18.70
C LEU A 629 -2.95 5.60 -17.92
N ASP A 630 -3.07 6.46 -16.90
CA ASP A 630 -2.00 6.67 -15.90
C ASP A 630 -1.68 5.38 -15.14
N HIS A 631 -0.45 5.30 -14.64
CA HIS A 631 0.00 4.29 -13.69
C HIS A 631 -0.11 2.84 -14.18
N ILE A 632 -0.16 2.63 -15.51
CA ILE A 632 -0.08 1.30 -16.10
C ILE A 632 1.40 0.89 -16.19
N PRO A 633 1.89 0.00 -15.32
CA PRO A 633 3.30 -0.37 -15.33
C PRO A 633 3.67 -1.17 -16.59
N PRO A 634 4.92 -1.12 -17.06
CA PRO A 634 5.41 -2.06 -18.06
C PRO A 634 5.41 -3.48 -17.50
N VAL A 635 5.72 -4.50 -18.30
CA VAL A 635 5.83 -5.88 -17.83
C VAL A 635 6.83 -5.96 -16.67
N TYR A 636 6.47 -6.69 -15.61
CA TYR A 636 7.31 -6.86 -14.43
C TYR A 636 7.16 -8.24 -13.82
N GLY A 637 8.13 -8.62 -13.00
CA GLY A 637 8.10 -9.90 -12.32
C GLY A 637 9.36 -10.19 -11.53
N GLN A 638 9.48 -11.46 -11.15
CA GLN A 638 10.66 -11.97 -10.47
C GLN A 638 10.94 -13.43 -10.84
N ALA A 639 12.19 -13.84 -10.67
CA ALA A 639 12.61 -15.24 -10.66
C ALA A 639 13.53 -15.46 -9.47
N SER A 640 13.35 -16.56 -8.72
CA SER A 640 14.22 -16.87 -7.58
C SER A 640 14.52 -18.37 -7.49
N LEU A 641 15.73 -18.68 -7.01
CA LEU A 641 16.16 -19.99 -6.59
C LEU A 641 16.41 -19.94 -5.08
N ARG A 642 15.74 -20.83 -4.35
CA ARG A 642 15.82 -20.91 -2.89
C ARG A 642 16.17 -22.31 -2.45
N TRP A 643 17.25 -22.41 -1.68
CA TRP A 643 17.63 -23.62 -0.96
C TRP A 643 17.22 -23.50 0.51
N ASN A 644 16.65 -24.57 1.09
CA ASN A 644 16.31 -24.68 2.51
C ASN A 644 16.97 -25.95 3.09
N GLY A 645 17.80 -25.77 4.10
CA GLY A 645 18.46 -26.84 4.83
C GLY A 645 18.17 -26.75 6.32
N LYS A 646 18.80 -27.61 7.15
CA LYS A 646 18.59 -27.72 8.59
C LYS A 646 18.79 -26.38 9.34
N GLY A 647 17.74 -25.56 9.42
CA GLY A 647 17.76 -24.21 10.02
C GLY A 647 18.40 -23.12 9.13
N TRP A 648 18.96 -23.48 7.97
CA TRP A 648 19.54 -22.53 7.00
C TRP A 648 18.61 -22.30 5.82
N PHE A 649 18.70 -21.10 5.26
CA PHE A 649 18.21 -20.86 3.90
C PHE A 649 19.21 -20.01 3.12
N ALA A 650 19.21 -20.17 1.80
CA ALA A 650 19.91 -19.31 0.85
C ALA A 650 19.00 -19.06 -0.35
N GLU A 651 18.99 -17.85 -0.87
CA GLU A 651 18.16 -17.44 -1.98
C GLU A 651 18.91 -16.49 -2.90
N THR A 652 18.81 -16.70 -4.21
CA THR A 652 19.08 -15.69 -5.21
C THR A 652 17.78 -15.30 -5.89
N GLN A 653 17.56 -14.00 -6.12
CA GLN A 653 16.37 -13.45 -6.73
C GLN A 653 16.75 -12.40 -7.76
N CYS A 654 16.13 -12.48 -8.94
CA CYS A 654 16.14 -11.45 -9.96
C CYS A 654 14.76 -10.78 -9.99
N LEU A 655 14.71 -9.50 -9.69
CA LEU A 655 13.56 -8.63 -9.97
C LEU A 655 13.79 -7.99 -11.33
N PHE A 656 12.76 -7.90 -12.16
CA PHE A 656 12.89 -7.29 -13.48
C PHE A 656 11.67 -6.44 -13.86
N ASN A 657 11.92 -5.46 -14.71
CA ASN A 657 10.91 -4.56 -15.26
C ASN A 657 11.22 -4.30 -16.74
N GLY A 658 10.20 -4.33 -17.59
CA GLY A 658 10.34 -3.96 -19.00
C GLY A 658 10.47 -2.46 -19.20
N MET A 659 10.74 -2.05 -20.40
CA MET A 659 10.76 -0.65 -20.80
C MET A 659 9.33 -0.09 -20.89
N LYS A 660 9.09 1.12 -20.37
CA LYS A 660 7.91 1.92 -20.68
C LYS A 660 8.29 2.91 -21.77
N LYS A 661 7.74 2.74 -22.96
CA LYS A 661 8.03 3.60 -24.11
C LYS A 661 7.37 4.98 -23.95
N ALA A 662 7.87 5.98 -24.64
CA ALA A 662 7.32 7.34 -24.63
C ALA A 662 5.84 7.38 -25.06
N GLU A 663 5.48 6.63 -26.09
CA GLU A 663 4.12 6.55 -26.63
C GLU A 663 3.08 5.95 -25.68
N ASP A 664 3.53 5.21 -24.67
CA ASP A 664 2.69 4.55 -23.67
C ASP A 664 2.39 5.44 -22.44
N TYR A 665 2.97 6.64 -22.36
CA TYR A 665 2.69 7.57 -21.27
C TYR A 665 1.36 8.28 -21.45
N SER A 666 0.65 8.46 -20.33
CA SER A 666 -0.55 9.29 -20.31
C SER A 666 -0.20 10.78 -20.43
N SER A 667 -1.05 11.52 -21.12
CA SER A 667 -0.93 12.98 -21.25
C SER A 667 -1.24 13.75 -19.94
N SER A 668 -1.69 13.08 -18.89
CA SER A 668 -2.03 13.70 -17.59
C SER A 668 -0.81 14.30 -16.86
N GLY A 669 0.40 13.77 -17.14
CA GLY A 669 1.65 14.12 -16.47
C GLY A 669 1.81 13.50 -15.08
N GLU A 670 0.94 12.58 -14.64
CA GLU A 670 1.04 11.92 -13.34
C GLU A 670 2.14 10.84 -13.29
N ASP A 671 2.56 10.33 -14.45
CA ASP A 671 3.59 9.28 -14.59
C ASP A 671 5.03 9.79 -14.48
N ASN A 672 5.23 11.10 -14.19
CA ASN A 672 6.54 11.72 -14.00
C ASN A 672 7.51 11.49 -15.19
N GLN A 673 7.00 11.60 -16.43
CA GLN A 673 7.81 11.44 -17.65
C GLN A 673 8.98 12.44 -17.68
N GLU A 674 8.81 13.64 -17.13
CA GLU A 674 9.84 14.68 -17.01
C GLU A 674 11.05 14.26 -16.15
N LEU A 675 10.89 13.25 -15.31
CA LEU A 675 11.96 12.72 -14.43
C LEU A 675 12.65 11.50 -15.02
N GLN A 676 12.33 11.12 -16.27
CA GLN A 676 12.92 10.00 -16.98
C GLN A 676 14.08 10.45 -17.90
N PRO A 677 14.89 9.55 -18.46
CA PRO A 677 15.79 9.90 -19.52
C PRO A 677 15.08 10.64 -20.64
N ILE A 678 15.76 11.66 -21.25
CA ILE A 678 15.21 12.58 -22.26
C ILE A 678 14.13 13.52 -21.67
N GLY A 679 13.34 13.08 -20.70
CA GLY A 679 12.31 13.88 -20.03
C GLY A 679 11.20 14.34 -20.99
N LEU A 680 10.90 15.63 -21.00
CA LEU A 680 9.86 16.21 -21.87
C LEU A 680 10.39 16.72 -23.21
N ALA A 681 11.66 16.43 -23.56
CA ALA A 681 12.19 16.83 -24.87
C ALA A 681 11.50 16.04 -26.00
N ASP A 682 11.18 16.74 -27.06
CA ASP A 682 10.70 16.21 -28.34
C ASP A 682 11.90 16.16 -29.29
N ILE A 683 12.55 15.01 -29.38
CA ILE A 683 13.76 14.82 -30.21
C ILE A 683 13.39 14.51 -31.64
N ASN A 684 12.26 13.81 -31.85
CA ASN A 684 11.81 13.37 -33.16
C ASN A 684 10.94 14.42 -33.88
N GLY A 685 10.51 15.49 -33.20
CA GLY A 685 9.75 16.61 -33.79
C GLY A 685 8.28 16.31 -34.04
N ASP A 686 7.69 15.32 -33.39
CA ASP A 686 6.27 14.95 -33.56
C ASP A 686 5.31 15.69 -32.59
N GLY A 687 5.84 16.60 -31.80
CA GLY A 687 5.13 17.40 -30.80
C GLY A 687 4.84 16.66 -29.49
N LYS A 688 5.45 15.50 -29.26
CA LYS A 688 5.31 14.71 -28.04
C LYS A 688 6.65 14.56 -27.31
N ALA A 689 6.58 14.26 -26.02
CA ALA A 689 7.77 13.98 -25.23
C ALA A 689 8.31 12.57 -25.51
N ASP A 690 9.64 12.45 -25.74
CA ASP A 690 10.32 11.18 -26.01
C ASP A 690 10.88 10.48 -24.76
N GLY A 691 10.64 11.01 -23.56
CA GLY A 691 11.08 10.41 -22.31
C GLY A 691 10.51 9.02 -22.09
N PHE A 692 11.34 8.08 -21.69
CA PHE A 692 10.97 6.68 -21.47
C PHE A 692 11.55 6.14 -20.16
N ASN A 693 10.95 5.09 -19.58
CA ASN A 693 11.54 4.40 -18.43
C ASN A 693 12.31 3.16 -18.92
N PRO A 694 13.64 3.09 -18.71
CA PRO A 694 14.46 1.97 -19.17
C PRO A 694 14.06 0.64 -18.53
N ALA A 695 14.21 -0.46 -19.27
CA ALA A 695 14.12 -1.80 -18.70
C ALA A 695 15.30 -2.05 -17.74
N TRP A 696 15.09 -2.88 -16.71
CA TRP A 696 16.14 -3.21 -15.74
C TRP A 696 15.97 -4.61 -15.13
N GLN A 697 17.07 -5.14 -14.60
CA GLN A 697 17.14 -6.38 -13.85
C GLN A 697 17.98 -6.18 -12.59
N CYS A 698 17.39 -6.43 -11.43
CA CYS A 698 18.03 -6.28 -10.12
C CYS A 698 18.24 -7.65 -9.48
N TRP A 699 19.49 -8.01 -9.21
CA TRP A 699 19.86 -9.28 -8.59
C TRP A 699 20.11 -9.12 -7.10
N ASN A 700 19.47 -9.97 -6.30
CA ASN A 700 19.56 -10.00 -4.85
C ASN A 700 20.03 -11.38 -4.39
N ILE A 701 20.87 -11.44 -3.37
CA ILE A 701 21.29 -12.67 -2.71
C ILE A 701 21.01 -12.52 -1.22
N ARG A 702 20.38 -13.50 -0.61
CA ARG A 702 20.09 -13.51 0.82
C ARG A 702 20.24 -14.88 1.42
N GLY A 703 20.59 -14.93 2.70
CA GLY A 703 20.68 -16.15 3.45
C GLY A 703 20.48 -15.92 4.95
N GLY A 704 20.17 -16.95 5.66
CA GLY A 704 19.98 -16.86 7.10
C GLY A 704 20.04 -18.19 7.80
N TYR A 705 20.17 -18.11 9.10
CA TYR A 705 20.22 -19.24 10.00
C TYR A 705 19.32 -19.02 11.19
N GLN A 706 18.48 -20.00 11.50
CA GLN A 706 17.66 -20.04 12.70
C GLN A 706 18.21 -21.12 13.64
N HIS A 707 18.78 -20.66 14.75
CA HIS A 707 19.28 -21.52 15.80
C HIS A 707 18.16 -22.01 16.74
N ARG A 708 18.32 -23.18 17.33
CA ARG A 708 17.33 -23.77 18.26
C ARG A 708 17.12 -22.95 19.54
N SER A 709 18.07 -22.11 19.93
CA SER A 709 17.93 -21.19 21.08
C SER A 709 16.99 -20.00 20.82
N GLY A 710 16.38 -19.89 19.64
CA GLY A 710 15.54 -18.74 19.27
C GLY A 710 16.29 -17.61 18.55
N LEU A 711 17.63 -17.70 18.38
CA LEU A 711 18.40 -16.73 17.59
C LEU A 711 18.18 -16.97 16.10
N THR A 712 17.87 -15.89 15.38
CA THR A 712 17.82 -15.87 13.92
C THR A 712 18.75 -14.78 13.39
N ALA A 713 19.66 -15.14 12.50
CA ALA A 713 20.55 -14.23 11.81
C ALA A 713 20.25 -14.27 10.31
N THR A 714 20.13 -13.11 9.68
CA THR A 714 19.88 -12.99 8.24
C THR A 714 20.82 -11.96 7.63
N LEU A 715 21.43 -12.31 6.51
CA LEU A 715 22.27 -11.42 5.70
C LEU A 715 21.67 -11.36 4.30
N ALA A 716 21.55 -10.16 3.74
CA ALA A 716 21.20 -9.97 2.34
C ALA A 716 22.17 -8.98 1.67
N ILE A 717 22.45 -9.22 0.41
CA ILE A 717 23.09 -8.27 -0.50
C ILE A 717 22.06 -7.99 -1.58
N GLU A 718 21.44 -6.84 -1.51
CA GLU A 718 20.46 -6.40 -2.50
C GLU A 718 21.16 -5.58 -3.57
N ASN A 719 20.64 -5.65 -4.82
CA ASN A 719 21.21 -5.00 -5.97
C ASN A 719 22.73 -5.30 -6.09
N VAL A 720 23.08 -6.58 -6.17
CA VAL A 720 24.48 -7.07 -6.18
C VAL A 720 25.33 -6.38 -7.24
N LEU A 721 24.72 -6.06 -8.39
CA LEU A 721 25.42 -5.42 -9.52
C LEU A 721 25.56 -3.90 -9.36
N ASP A 722 24.99 -3.32 -8.29
CA ASP A 722 24.95 -1.87 -8.03
C ASP A 722 24.34 -1.08 -9.19
N LEU A 723 23.28 -1.64 -9.80
CA LEU A 723 22.58 -1.03 -10.92
C LEU A 723 21.83 0.23 -10.49
N HIS A 724 21.94 1.31 -11.26
CA HIS A 724 21.08 2.48 -11.12
C HIS A 724 19.80 2.26 -11.92
N TYR A 725 18.66 2.19 -11.25
CA TYR A 725 17.36 2.02 -11.88
C TYR A 725 16.27 2.77 -11.12
N ARG A 726 15.14 2.95 -11.79
CA ARG A 726 13.95 3.59 -11.22
C ARG A 726 12.72 2.78 -11.59
N TYR A 727 11.82 2.60 -10.63
CA TYR A 727 10.49 2.05 -10.92
C TYR A 727 9.69 3.07 -11.73
N PHE A 728 8.94 2.60 -12.72
CA PHE A 728 8.07 3.44 -13.54
C PHE A 728 7.21 4.37 -12.66
N ALA A 729 6.96 5.60 -13.14
CA ALA A 729 6.19 6.65 -12.48
C ALA A 729 6.73 7.08 -11.09
N SER A 730 7.88 6.59 -10.64
CA SER A 730 8.49 6.97 -9.35
C SER A 730 9.31 8.24 -9.47
N GLY A 731 9.25 9.09 -8.44
CA GLY A 731 10.02 10.33 -8.34
C GLY A 731 11.41 10.17 -7.74
N MET A 732 11.80 8.96 -7.34
CA MET A 732 13.11 8.65 -6.76
C MET A 732 13.70 7.39 -7.38
N SER A 733 15.03 7.30 -7.40
CA SER A 733 15.73 6.10 -7.85
C SER A 733 15.72 5.02 -6.76
N ALA A 734 15.77 3.76 -7.17
CA ALA A 734 15.83 2.63 -6.26
C ALA A 734 17.19 2.55 -5.53
N ALA A 735 17.23 1.75 -4.45
CA ALA A 735 18.46 1.52 -3.71
C ALA A 735 19.58 0.93 -4.59
N GLY A 736 20.77 1.44 -4.45
CA GLY A 736 22.00 0.82 -4.95
C GLY A 736 22.32 -0.46 -4.18
N ARG A 737 23.53 -0.97 -4.34
CA ARG A 737 23.96 -2.15 -3.57
C ARG A 737 23.81 -1.89 -2.07
N SER A 738 23.08 -2.78 -1.41
CA SER A 738 22.84 -2.70 0.03
C SER A 738 23.20 -4.01 0.71
N VAL A 739 24.04 -3.91 1.74
CA VAL A 739 24.27 -5.01 2.69
C VAL A 739 23.28 -4.82 3.84
N ASN A 740 22.40 -5.79 4.01
CA ASN A 740 21.35 -5.77 5.03
C ASN A 740 21.61 -6.91 6.02
N VAL A 741 21.66 -6.57 7.30
CA VAL A 741 21.89 -7.52 8.40
C VAL A 741 20.70 -7.44 9.35
N SER A 742 20.19 -8.61 9.77
CA SER A 742 19.16 -8.69 10.81
C SER A 742 19.53 -9.74 11.83
N LEU A 743 19.44 -9.37 13.10
CA LEU A 743 19.54 -10.26 14.23
C LEU A 743 18.24 -10.21 15.01
N ALA A 744 17.60 -11.36 15.19
CA ALA A 744 16.37 -11.50 15.95
C ALA A 744 16.55 -12.57 17.01
N TYR A 745 16.01 -12.33 18.20
CA TYR A 745 16.00 -13.30 19.30
C TYR A 745 14.59 -13.41 19.88
N SER A 746 14.12 -14.63 20.04
CA SER A 746 12.83 -14.94 20.70
C SER A 746 13.08 -15.93 21.83
N PHE A 747 12.71 -15.54 23.04
CA PHE A 747 12.89 -16.32 24.26
C PHE A 747 11.87 -17.44 24.42
#